data_e8e00a3e7a3b1a7657a8b96994234280
#
_entry.id   e8e00a3e7a3b1a7657a8b96994234280
#
_cell.length_a   1.000
_cell.length_b   1.000
_cell.length_c   1.000
_cell.angle_alpha   90.00
_cell.angle_beta   90.00
_cell.angle_gamma   90.00
#
_symmetry.space_group_name_H-M   'P 1'
#
loop_
_entity.id
_entity.type
_entity.pdbx_description
1 polymer ?
#
loop_
_entity_poly.entity_id
_entity_poly.type
_entity_poly.pdbx_seq_one_letter_code
_entity_poly.pdbx_strand_id
1 'polypeptide(L)'
;MKFTIDPKIFEKYPGVEIGVIVIKGMDNSGRDEGILKLLRMEEANQKKLLAETELGSLAEIAAWREIYRSFGSHPKDDRSSIEALLRRARAGNKEIPHINKLVDLYNYLSLKHHLPAGAEDLDKIKGDIRLTFADGSEEGKTIGSEQPEKCDAGEVFYRDDESFICRKWNWREADRTKIGKDSGNAVLVIEKAPPVFREKLEEALAETEGLIKKHLKAETEISVLSGDIQSMNLVFIPSKKEAVKRMKVPPVKITNPLLSQAESFTAEIVKNVLFSAVKKLYPESEINYYDIKLEHPSNENYGDYSSNIAMIMASKIKIKPIKLAENISRELNDYIGRGQSISYISHSKESKEVEFIVSDILENSNGVVPGFINLKLAEKFLISQMGEVPDSKKSVKTVKTDPFSYKFLTGKKLIFEFTDPNPFKEFHIGHLYSNAVGETIARTSEELGADVRRANYFGDVGMHVAKSIWGMKKLDKKMEDKSLGEKVKYLGEAYALGATAYGEDDKAKEEMTRINFLVFIAAQEYMQKKMKWIPQIDYRQFIRPDEKETEEVAALFEKGREWSLAYFESIYERLGTKFDYYYPESIVGEYGMQTVKDALEKGIFEKSDGAVVFHGEKYGLHTRVFVNALGLPTYEAKELGLAPTKYKDFQYDFSMIITAKEINEYFQVLLKVLSFLKPELAAKTRHLGHGIVRLPEGKMSSRTGKIVTGEKLLEMVKAKLKERLDTTKSDQYTKEESELILEKTAVAAVKYSMLKVALPADLVFDLEKSVNFDGDSGPYLQYTYARCRSVLRKAEESGVKRASEAPVDLNKEEKNLLRTFYKFEEAVLEAGKNFSPSTIAGYLYDLAQKYNLFYSKHSILGKGKALPATQFRIALTQTTSEIVKKGLWLLGIETVEKM
;
A
#
# COMPACT_ATOMS: atom_id res chain seq x y z
N MET A 1 1.11 0.21 -27.83
CA MET A 1 2.53 -0.18 -27.98
C MET A 1 2.84 -0.25 -29.47
N LYS A 2 3.98 0.21 -29.90
CA LYS A 2 4.38 0.23 -31.30
C LYS A 2 5.73 -0.50 -31.46
N PHE A 3 5.90 -1.19 -32.56
CA PHE A 3 7.18 -1.72 -33.01
C PHE A 3 7.68 -0.84 -34.14
N THR A 4 8.87 -0.30 -34.04
CA THR A 4 9.41 0.66 -35.00
C THR A 4 10.87 0.32 -35.35
N ILE A 5 11.24 0.47 -36.58
CA ILE A 5 12.65 0.38 -37.06
C ILE A 5 13.10 1.78 -37.44
N ASP A 6 14.23 2.20 -36.93
CA ASP A 6 14.83 3.51 -37.29
C ASP A 6 15.12 3.52 -38.81
N PRO A 7 14.65 4.53 -39.57
CA PRO A 7 14.89 4.62 -41.00
C PRO A 7 16.36 4.46 -41.38
N LYS A 8 17.29 4.94 -40.57
CA LYS A 8 18.73 4.80 -40.78
C LYS A 8 19.22 3.34 -40.80
N ILE A 9 18.46 2.39 -40.23
CA ILE A 9 18.75 0.96 -40.35
C ILE A 9 18.60 0.53 -41.81
N PHE A 10 17.49 0.89 -42.45
CA PHE A 10 17.25 0.53 -43.85
C PHE A 10 18.15 1.31 -44.83
N GLU A 11 18.52 2.54 -44.49
CA GLU A 11 19.51 3.31 -45.26
C GLU A 11 20.89 2.62 -45.24
N LYS A 12 21.33 2.15 -44.08
CA LYS A 12 22.63 1.49 -43.90
C LYS A 12 22.62 0.05 -44.40
N TYR A 13 21.50 -0.65 -44.26
CA TYR A 13 21.33 -2.05 -44.59
C TYR A 13 20.15 -2.27 -45.56
N PRO A 14 20.28 -1.80 -46.82
CA PRO A 14 19.21 -1.89 -47.79
C PRO A 14 18.83 -3.35 -48.06
N GLY A 15 17.54 -3.62 -48.17
CA GLY A 15 17.02 -4.98 -48.42
C GLY A 15 16.92 -5.90 -47.22
N VAL A 16 17.26 -5.43 -46.03
CA VAL A 16 16.87 -6.13 -44.79
C VAL A 16 15.36 -6.02 -44.60
N GLU A 17 14.75 -7.14 -44.20
CA GLU A 17 13.32 -7.19 -43.87
C GLU A 17 13.13 -7.98 -42.57
N ILE A 18 12.17 -7.56 -41.75
CA ILE A 18 11.88 -8.13 -40.45
C ILE A 18 10.42 -8.56 -40.41
N GLY A 19 10.19 -9.84 -40.36
CA GLY A 19 8.87 -10.41 -40.09
C GLY A 19 8.58 -10.31 -38.60
N VAL A 20 7.48 -9.67 -38.23
CA VAL A 20 7.05 -9.49 -36.84
C VAL A 20 5.72 -10.22 -36.64
N ILE A 21 5.69 -11.12 -35.67
CA ILE A 21 4.50 -11.89 -35.29
C ILE A 21 4.11 -11.49 -33.88
N VAL A 22 2.94 -10.90 -33.69
CA VAL A 22 2.31 -10.70 -32.39
C VAL A 22 1.55 -11.95 -32.01
N ILE A 23 1.89 -12.56 -30.90
CA ILE A 23 1.30 -13.79 -30.38
C ILE A 23 0.44 -13.44 -29.17
N LYS A 24 -0.85 -13.82 -29.18
CA LYS A 24 -1.83 -13.41 -28.17
C LYS A 24 -2.44 -14.62 -27.47
N GLY A 25 -2.42 -14.64 -26.15
CA GLY A 25 -3.10 -15.66 -25.34
C GLY A 25 -2.48 -17.05 -25.44
N MET A 26 -1.16 -17.16 -25.63
CA MET A 26 -0.50 -18.46 -25.80
C MET A 26 -0.44 -19.28 -24.50
N ASP A 27 -0.56 -20.60 -24.64
CA ASP A 27 -0.20 -21.56 -23.59
C ASP A 27 1.25 -22.02 -23.77
N ASN A 28 2.18 -21.31 -23.10
CA ASN A 28 3.61 -21.63 -23.12
C ASN A 28 4.03 -22.54 -21.96
N SER A 29 3.08 -23.05 -21.18
CA SER A 29 3.35 -23.91 -20.02
C SER A 29 3.63 -25.36 -20.42
N GLY A 30 4.46 -26.02 -19.63
CA GLY A 30 4.79 -27.44 -19.84
C GLY A 30 5.68 -27.69 -21.07
N ARG A 31 5.61 -28.89 -21.59
CA ARG A 31 6.42 -29.44 -22.70
C ARG A 31 5.50 -29.92 -23.81
N ASP A 32 5.88 -29.66 -25.06
CA ASP A 32 5.15 -30.16 -26.24
C ASP A 32 6.04 -31.15 -27.01
N GLU A 33 5.66 -32.41 -26.99
CA GLU A 33 6.43 -33.48 -27.65
C GLU A 33 6.42 -33.35 -29.18
N GLY A 34 5.40 -32.73 -29.78
CA GLY A 34 5.33 -32.46 -31.22
C GLY A 34 6.40 -31.47 -31.66
N ILE A 35 6.52 -30.32 -30.95
CA ILE A 35 7.56 -29.30 -31.23
C ILE A 35 8.95 -29.88 -30.99
N LEU A 36 9.16 -30.60 -29.88
CA LEU A 36 10.46 -31.21 -29.60
C LEU A 36 10.87 -32.25 -30.64
N LYS A 37 9.94 -33.05 -31.13
CA LYS A 37 10.21 -33.99 -32.22
C LYS A 37 10.66 -33.26 -33.48
N LEU A 38 9.99 -32.16 -33.86
CA LEU A 38 10.41 -31.32 -34.99
C LEU A 38 11.81 -30.78 -34.79
N LEU A 39 12.10 -30.20 -33.62
CA LEU A 39 13.43 -29.69 -33.30
C LEU A 39 14.51 -30.75 -33.38
N ARG A 40 14.30 -31.95 -32.82
CA ARG A 40 15.28 -33.04 -32.85
C ARG A 40 15.51 -33.59 -34.26
N MET A 41 14.43 -33.66 -35.05
CA MET A 41 14.57 -34.09 -36.47
C MET A 41 15.40 -33.08 -37.25
N GLU A 42 15.17 -31.77 -37.01
CA GLU A 42 15.91 -30.73 -37.72
C GLU A 42 17.35 -30.60 -37.23
N GLU A 43 17.65 -30.79 -35.97
CA GLU A 43 19.05 -30.91 -35.47
C GLU A 43 19.80 -32.04 -36.19
N ALA A 44 19.17 -33.20 -36.30
CA ALA A 44 19.77 -34.35 -36.98
C ALA A 44 19.97 -34.09 -38.50
N ASN A 45 19.02 -33.41 -39.12
CA ASN A 45 19.08 -32.99 -40.52
C ASN A 45 20.25 -32.00 -40.74
N GLN A 46 20.33 -30.94 -39.98
CA GLN A 46 21.37 -29.95 -40.04
C GLN A 46 22.76 -30.51 -39.73
N LYS A 47 22.88 -31.47 -38.82
CA LYS A 47 24.13 -32.18 -38.55
C LYS A 47 24.64 -32.90 -39.78
N LYS A 48 23.76 -33.53 -40.56
CA LYS A 48 24.12 -34.20 -41.80
C LYS A 48 24.50 -33.24 -42.92
N LEU A 49 23.64 -32.23 -43.14
CA LEU A 49 23.82 -31.22 -44.19
C LEU A 49 25.10 -30.40 -44.03
N LEU A 50 25.47 -30.10 -42.80
CA LEU A 50 26.60 -29.23 -42.49
C LEU A 50 27.91 -29.95 -42.11
N ALA A 51 27.93 -31.28 -42.22
CA ALA A 51 29.06 -32.10 -41.81
C ALA A 51 30.40 -31.61 -42.42
N GLU A 52 30.38 -31.37 -43.74
CA GLU A 52 31.57 -30.94 -44.53
C GLU A 52 31.49 -29.45 -44.94
N THR A 53 30.45 -28.68 -44.50
CA THR A 53 30.21 -27.31 -44.89
C THR A 53 30.88 -26.34 -43.93
N GLU A 54 31.68 -25.40 -44.45
CA GLU A 54 32.15 -24.28 -43.62
C GLU A 54 30.98 -23.33 -43.43
N LEU A 55 30.51 -23.14 -42.19
CA LEU A 55 29.32 -22.31 -41.88
C LEU A 55 29.45 -20.85 -42.37
N GLY A 56 30.66 -20.33 -42.40
CA GLY A 56 30.95 -18.98 -42.89
C GLY A 56 30.75 -18.81 -44.41
N SER A 57 30.67 -19.91 -45.19
CA SER A 57 30.40 -19.89 -46.64
C SER A 57 28.91 -19.93 -46.98
N LEU A 58 28.05 -20.20 -46.00
CA LEU A 58 26.61 -20.07 -46.19
C LEU A 58 26.23 -18.60 -46.40
N ALA A 59 25.49 -18.33 -47.48
CA ALA A 59 25.14 -16.96 -47.87
C ALA A 59 24.45 -16.19 -46.75
N GLU A 60 23.54 -16.82 -46.02
CA GLU A 60 22.83 -16.26 -44.87
C GLU A 60 23.77 -15.89 -43.72
N ILE A 61 24.74 -16.74 -43.41
CA ILE A 61 25.70 -16.51 -42.34
C ILE A 61 26.72 -15.46 -42.75
N ALA A 62 27.19 -15.50 -43.98
CA ALA A 62 28.14 -14.49 -44.54
C ALA A 62 27.54 -13.08 -44.48
N ALA A 63 26.26 -12.92 -44.84
CA ALA A 63 25.54 -11.66 -44.79
C ALA A 63 25.48 -11.07 -43.33
N TRP A 64 25.08 -11.88 -42.38
CA TRP A 64 25.02 -11.43 -40.96
C TRP A 64 26.43 -11.12 -40.42
N ARG A 65 27.46 -11.84 -40.79
CA ARG A 65 28.85 -11.55 -40.39
C ARG A 65 29.32 -10.19 -40.92
N GLU A 66 28.93 -9.82 -42.15
CA GLU A 66 29.25 -8.52 -42.73
C GLU A 66 28.51 -7.38 -42.01
N ILE A 67 27.21 -7.55 -41.74
CA ILE A 67 26.43 -6.62 -40.94
C ILE A 67 27.07 -6.38 -39.57
N TYR A 68 27.48 -7.44 -38.87
CA TYR A 68 28.12 -7.32 -37.56
C TYR A 68 29.45 -6.53 -37.60
N ARG A 69 30.29 -6.81 -38.61
CA ARG A 69 31.53 -6.04 -38.82
C ARG A 69 31.26 -4.55 -39.07
N SER A 70 30.17 -4.23 -39.77
CA SER A 70 29.87 -2.87 -40.17
C SER A 70 29.49 -1.94 -38.99
N PHE A 71 29.10 -2.49 -37.83
CA PHE A 71 28.88 -1.74 -36.61
C PHE A 71 29.90 -2.08 -35.50
N GLY A 72 31.10 -2.60 -35.90
CA GLY A 72 32.20 -2.78 -34.96
C GLY A 72 32.22 -4.09 -34.17
N SER A 73 31.31 -5.03 -34.46
CA SER A 73 31.29 -6.33 -33.75
C SER A 73 32.16 -7.35 -34.48
N HIS A 74 32.83 -8.22 -33.71
CA HIS A 74 33.68 -9.28 -34.25
C HIS A 74 32.93 -10.61 -34.31
N PRO A 75 32.59 -11.16 -35.53
CA PRO A 75 31.78 -12.38 -35.67
C PRO A 75 32.42 -13.64 -35.07
N LYS A 76 33.69 -13.61 -34.64
CA LYS A 76 34.30 -14.69 -33.91
C LYS A 76 33.86 -14.74 -32.46
N ASP A 77 33.63 -13.57 -31.88
CA ASP A 77 33.24 -13.38 -30.48
C ASP A 77 31.71 -13.22 -30.36
N ASP A 78 31.13 -12.38 -31.21
CA ASP A 78 29.70 -12.10 -31.26
C ASP A 78 29.11 -12.75 -32.52
N ARG A 79 28.25 -13.75 -32.31
CA ARG A 79 27.63 -14.49 -33.42
C ARG A 79 26.14 -14.20 -33.49
N SER A 80 25.60 -14.07 -34.70
CA SER A 80 24.15 -14.06 -34.86
C SER A 80 23.51 -15.32 -34.27
N SER A 81 22.27 -15.21 -33.83
CA SER A 81 21.55 -16.31 -33.20
C SER A 81 21.53 -17.56 -34.06
N ILE A 82 21.33 -17.41 -35.39
CA ILE A 82 21.31 -18.55 -36.32
C ILE A 82 22.71 -19.19 -36.48
N GLU A 83 23.80 -18.43 -36.55
CA GLU A 83 25.12 -19.03 -36.62
C GLU A 83 25.45 -19.79 -35.34
N ALA A 84 25.09 -19.29 -34.19
CA ALA A 84 25.29 -19.95 -32.89
C ALA A 84 24.50 -21.29 -32.85
N LEU A 85 23.28 -21.28 -33.37
CA LEU A 85 22.38 -22.44 -33.35
C LEU A 85 22.86 -23.53 -34.32
N LEU A 86 23.25 -23.17 -35.57
CA LEU A 86 23.79 -24.10 -36.56
C LEU A 86 25.13 -24.71 -36.12
N ARG A 87 26.02 -23.96 -35.46
CA ARG A 87 27.25 -24.51 -34.87
C ARG A 87 26.94 -25.58 -33.83
N ARG A 88 25.93 -25.35 -33.01
CA ARG A 88 25.53 -26.30 -31.98
C ARG A 88 24.94 -27.60 -32.59
N ALA A 89 24.04 -27.44 -33.55
CA ALA A 89 23.44 -28.59 -34.28
C ALA A 89 24.52 -29.39 -35.00
N ARG A 90 25.46 -28.73 -35.73
CA ARG A 90 26.59 -29.37 -36.42
C ARG A 90 27.50 -30.15 -35.48
N ALA A 91 27.86 -29.57 -34.33
CA ALA A 91 28.74 -30.23 -33.35
C ALA A 91 28.15 -31.53 -32.83
N GLY A 92 26.84 -31.60 -32.65
CA GLY A 92 26.08 -32.82 -32.34
C GLY A 92 26.48 -33.53 -31.05
N ASN A 93 27.29 -32.90 -30.20
CA ASN A 93 27.77 -33.44 -28.94
C ASN A 93 26.82 -33.17 -27.75
N LYS A 94 25.87 -32.24 -27.92
CA LYS A 94 24.81 -31.90 -26.95
C LYS A 94 23.62 -31.44 -27.75
N GLU A 95 22.42 -31.93 -27.41
CA GLU A 95 21.15 -31.45 -27.95
C GLU A 95 20.92 -29.96 -27.59
N ILE A 96 20.14 -29.24 -28.39
CA ILE A 96 19.62 -27.92 -28.05
C ILE A 96 18.70 -28.10 -26.83
N PRO A 97 18.94 -27.44 -25.71
CA PRO A 97 18.14 -27.65 -24.50
C PRO A 97 16.68 -27.23 -24.71
N HIS A 98 15.78 -27.98 -24.13
CA HIS A 98 14.40 -27.57 -23.98
C HIS A 98 14.32 -26.41 -23.02
N ILE A 99 13.69 -25.31 -23.44
CA ILE A 99 13.47 -24.11 -22.60
C ILE A 99 11.99 -23.94 -22.29
N ASN A 100 11.17 -23.76 -23.32
CA ASN A 100 9.72 -23.72 -23.30
C ASN A 100 9.20 -23.90 -24.74
N LYS A 101 7.87 -24.03 -24.90
CA LYS A 101 7.28 -24.35 -26.19
C LYS A 101 7.63 -23.35 -27.30
N LEU A 102 7.55 -22.02 -27.00
CA LEU A 102 7.82 -21.00 -28.02
C LEU A 102 9.30 -20.93 -28.38
N VAL A 103 10.20 -21.05 -27.41
CA VAL A 103 11.65 -21.06 -27.66
C VAL A 103 12.06 -22.25 -28.48
N ASP A 104 11.55 -23.44 -28.19
CA ASP A 104 11.82 -24.68 -28.96
C ASP A 104 11.29 -24.54 -30.40
N LEU A 105 10.11 -23.92 -30.55
CA LEU A 105 9.49 -23.69 -31.85
C LEU A 105 10.33 -22.76 -32.72
N TYR A 106 10.73 -21.60 -32.23
CA TYR A 106 11.52 -20.67 -33.05
C TYR A 106 12.96 -21.19 -33.28
N ASN A 107 13.52 -21.98 -32.37
CA ASN A 107 14.78 -22.66 -32.63
C ASN A 107 14.67 -23.68 -33.78
N TYR A 108 13.57 -24.44 -33.84
CA TYR A 108 13.30 -25.33 -34.98
C TYR A 108 13.21 -24.55 -36.29
N LEU A 109 12.42 -23.47 -36.30
CA LEU A 109 12.22 -22.64 -37.51
C LEU A 109 13.52 -21.95 -37.96
N SER A 110 14.30 -21.45 -37.00
CA SER A 110 15.61 -20.86 -37.28
C SER A 110 16.56 -21.85 -37.93
N LEU A 111 16.63 -23.09 -37.43
CA LEU A 111 17.45 -24.17 -38.03
C LEU A 111 16.96 -24.53 -39.42
N LYS A 112 15.67 -24.67 -39.64
CA LYS A 112 15.08 -25.12 -40.91
C LYS A 112 15.24 -24.10 -42.03
N HIS A 113 14.96 -22.82 -41.69
CA HIS A 113 14.98 -21.73 -42.69
C HIS A 113 16.31 -20.95 -42.75
N HIS A 114 17.27 -21.27 -41.89
CA HIS A 114 18.53 -20.54 -41.76
C HIS A 114 18.35 -19.02 -41.55
N LEU A 115 17.29 -18.62 -40.79
CA LEU A 115 16.98 -17.24 -40.50
C LEU A 115 17.10 -16.99 -38.98
N PRO A 116 17.68 -15.84 -38.53
CA PRO A 116 17.60 -15.45 -37.14
C PRO A 116 16.15 -15.33 -36.71
N ALA A 117 15.84 -15.91 -35.56
CA ALA A 117 14.55 -15.74 -34.88
C ALA A 117 14.76 -15.54 -33.37
N GLY A 118 13.93 -14.68 -32.79
CA GLY A 118 13.94 -14.39 -31.36
C GLY A 118 12.57 -13.88 -30.91
N ALA A 119 12.28 -13.97 -29.61
CA ALA A 119 10.99 -13.54 -29.09
C ALA A 119 11.11 -12.88 -27.72
N GLU A 120 10.31 -11.85 -27.52
CA GLU A 120 10.22 -11.10 -26.27
C GLU A 120 8.82 -11.20 -25.66
N ASP A 121 8.74 -11.25 -24.34
CA ASP A 121 7.49 -11.27 -23.59
C ASP A 121 6.88 -9.87 -23.60
N LEU A 122 5.80 -9.67 -24.36
CA LEU A 122 5.11 -8.37 -24.49
C LEU A 122 4.60 -7.83 -23.17
N ASP A 123 4.27 -8.70 -22.23
CA ASP A 123 3.82 -8.27 -20.91
C ASP A 123 4.94 -7.61 -20.08
N LYS A 124 6.21 -7.85 -20.42
CA LYS A 124 7.39 -7.28 -19.75
C LYS A 124 7.98 -6.05 -20.44
N ILE A 125 7.58 -5.76 -21.67
CA ILE A 125 8.06 -4.59 -22.44
C ILE A 125 7.52 -3.29 -21.83
N LYS A 126 8.35 -2.27 -21.79
CA LYS A 126 8.02 -0.92 -21.32
C LYS A 126 7.96 0.08 -22.48
N GLY A 127 6.75 0.59 -22.77
CA GLY A 127 6.57 1.52 -23.89
C GLY A 127 6.70 0.84 -25.26
N ASP A 128 7.37 1.49 -26.21
CA ASP A 128 7.50 1.04 -27.59
C ASP A 128 8.78 0.25 -27.83
N ILE A 129 8.74 -0.74 -28.75
CA ILE A 129 9.93 -1.47 -29.20
C ILE A 129 10.55 -0.74 -30.39
N ARG A 130 11.88 -0.57 -30.36
CA ARG A 130 12.63 0.08 -31.43
C ARG A 130 13.89 -0.71 -31.77
N LEU A 131 14.12 -0.91 -33.08
CA LEU A 131 15.43 -1.30 -33.59
C LEU A 131 16.16 -0.03 -34.03
N THR A 132 17.32 0.25 -33.40
CA THR A 132 18.07 1.50 -33.62
C THR A 132 19.56 1.32 -33.32
N PHE A 133 20.31 2.42 -33.36
CA PHE A 133 21.74 2.45 -32.98
C PHE A 133 21.88 2.89 -31.53
N ALA A 134 22.76 2.21 -30.79
CA ALA A 134 23.09 2.56 -29.40
C ALA A 134 23.97 3.81 -29.34
N ASP A 135 23.78 4.61 -28.30
CA ASP A 135 24.64 5.75 -27.99
C ASP A 135 25.76 5.40 -26.97
N GLY A 136 25.74 4.20 -26.40
CA GLY A 136 26.68 3.70 -25.42
C GLY A 136 26.28 3.98 -23.96
N SER A 137 25.13 4.58 -23.71
CA SER A 137 24.59 4.82 -22.37
C SER A 137 23.70 3.68 -21.87
N GLU A 138 23.20 2.85 -22.78
CA GLU A 138 22.26 1.79 -22.47
C GLU A 138 22.93 0.66 -21.71
N GLU A 139 22.34 0.32 -20.56
CA GLU A 139 22.87 -0.69 -19.65
C GLU A 139 21.77 -1.69 -19.25
N GLY A 140 22.10 -2.97 -19.14
CA GLY A 140 21.19 -4.02 -18.74
C GLY A 140 21.88 -5.37 -18.61
N LYS A 141 21.14 -6.42 -18.30
CA LYS A 141 21.65 -7.80 -18.19
C LYS A 141 21.17 -8.64 -19.35
N THR A 142 22.09 -9.30 -20.03
CA THR A 142 21.76 -10.34 -21.02
C THR A 142 21.46 -11.68 -20.33
N ILE A 143 20.75 -12.58 -21.02
CA ILE A 143 20.48 -13.93 -20.49
C ILE A 143 21.79 -14.63 -20.19
N GLY A 144 21.95 -15.08 -18.93
CA GLY A 144 23.13 -15.82 -18.46
C GLY A 144 24.30 -14.95 -17.99
N SER A 145 24.18 -13.60 -18.01
CA SER A 145 25.14 -12.69 -17.39
C SER A 145 24.79 -12.41 -15.93
N GLU A 146 25.80 -12.43 -15.05
CA GLU A 146 25.62 -12.02 -13.64
C GLU A 146 25.74 -10.51 -13.43
N GLN A 147 26.47 -9.83 -14.30
CA GLN A 147 26.73 -8.38 -14.22
C GLN A 147 25.98 -7.62 -15.33
N PRO A 148 25.60 -6.36 -15.07
CA PRO A 148 25.10 -5.49 -16.12
C PRO A 148 26.18 -5.26 -17.20
N GLU A 149 25.75 -5.15 -18.44
CA GLU A 149 26.57 -4.88 -19.61
C GLU A 149 26.09 -3.59 -20.28
N LYS A 150 27.00 -2.81 -20.83
CA LYS A 150 26.66 -1.61 -21.63
C LYS A 150 26.70 -1.95 -23.11
N CYS A 151 25.80 -1.29 -23.87
CA CYS A 151 25.89 -1.33 -25.32
C CYS A 151 27.14 -0.59 -25.81
N ASP A 152 27.74 -1.07 -26.89
CA ASP A 152 28.83 -0.33 -27.58
C ASP A 152 28.21 0.80 -28.43
N ALA A 153 28.81 2.01 -28.39
CA ALA A 153 28.31 3.11 -29.21
C ALA A 153 28.29 2.76 -30.70
N GLY A 154 27.13 2.91 -31.35
CA GLY A 154 26.94 2.57 -32.75
C GLY A 154 26.55 1.10 -33.01
N GLU A 155 26.46 0.23 -31.99
CA GLU A 155 25.89 -1.11 -32.17
C GLU A 155 24.40 -1.02 -32.55
N VAL A 156 23.94 -1.92 -33.39
CA VAL A 156 22.51 -2.05 -33.70
C VAL A 156 21.87 -2.94 -32.65
N PHE A 157 20.77 -2.49 -32.05
CA PHE A 157 20.13 -3.20 -30.96
C PHE A 157 18.61 -2.96 -30.91
N TYR A 158 17.90 -3.91 -30.31
CA TYR A 158 16.50 -3.70 -29.95
C TYR A 158 16.41 -3.13 -28.54
N ARG A 159 15.54 -2.15 -28.37
CA ARG A 159 15.26 -1.53 -27.07
C ARG A 159 13.78 -1.26 -26.87
N ASP A 160 13.40 -1.09 -25.59
CA ASP A 160 12.16 -0.41 -25.22
C ASP A 160 12.45 0.94 -24.53
N ASP A 161 11.48 1.51 -23.80
CA ASP A 161 11.69 2.80 -23.10
C ASP A 161 12.55 2.64 -21.84
N GLU A 162 12.78 1.42 -21.33
CA GLU A 162 13.59 1.17 -20.14
C GLU A 162 15.07 0.94 -20.48
N SER A 163 15.36 -0.01 -21.39
CA SER A 163 16.72 -0.37 -21.77
C SER A 163 16.75 -1.24 -23.02
N PHE A 164 17.88 -1.88 -23.32
CA PHE A 164 17.93 -2.86 -24.40
C PHE A 164 17.07 -4.11 -24.09
N ILE A 165 16.50 -4.73 -25.15
CA ILE A 165 15.82 -6.03 -25.10
C ILE A 165 16.59 -7.11 -25.85
N CYS A 166 17.36 -6.75 -26.88
CA CYS A 166 18.32 -7.62 -27.55
C CYS A 166 19.55 -6.83 -28.01
N ARG A 167 20.75 -7.28 -27.68
CA ARG A 167 22.03 -6.66 -28.05
C ARG A 167 22.57 -7.13 -29.38
N LYS A 168 23.34 -6.27 -30.03
CA LYS A 168 24.04 -6.54 -31.28
C LYS A 168 23.14 -7.20 -32.33
N TRP A 169 21.97 -6.53 -32.52
CA TRP A 169 20.86 -6.94 -33.34
C TRP A 169 20.17 -8.22 -32.88
N ASN A 170 20.72 -9.40 -33.15
CA ASN A 170 20.13 -10.69 -32.80
C ASN A 170 21.16 -11.61 -32.11
N TRP A 171 22.03 -11.03 -31.26
CA TRP A 171 23.07 -11.79 -30.57
C TRP A 171 22.59 -12.38 -29.24
N ARG A 172 22.12 -11.53 -28.29
CA ARG A 172 21.63 -11.94 -26.97
C ARG A 172 20.48 -11.10 -26.49
N GLU A 173 19.43 -11.79 -26.03
CA GLU A 173 18.24 -11.19 -25.42
C GLU A 173 18.53 -10.74 -23.99
N ALA A 174 17.77 -9.75 -23.52
CA ALA A 174 17.82 -9.29 -22.15
C ALA A 174 17.13 -10.27 -21.21
N ASP A 175 17.68 -10.44 -19.99
CA ASP A 175 17.08 -11.33 -18.98
C ASP A 175 15.70 -10.86 -18.50
N ARG A 176 15.43 -9.54 -18.51
CA ARG A 176 14.18 -8.96 -18.03
C ARG A 176 12.97 -9.22 -18.95
N THR A 177 13.15 -9.31 -20.25
CA THR A 177 12.08 -9.44 -21.25
C THR A 177 11.97 -10.85 -21.82
N LYS A 178 12.84 -11.76 -21.41
CA LYS A 178 12.88 -13.15 -21.90
C LYS A 178 11.54 -13.87 -21.76
N ILE A 179 11.25 -14.72 -22.74
CA ILE A 179 10.11 -15.63 -22.74
C ILE A 179 10.25 -16.65 -21.60
N GLY A 180 9.21 -16.76 -20.80
CA GLY A 180 9.09 -17.74 -19.71
C GLY A 180 7.94 -18.73 -19.91
N LYS A 181 7.86 -19.75 -19.07
CA LYS A 181 6.74 -20.71 -19.07
C LYS A 181 5.37 -20.09 -18.83
N ASP A 182 5.35 -18.93 -18.19
CA ASP A 182 4.13 -18.19 -17.81
C ASP A 182 3.83 -17.04 -18.79
N SER A 183 4.61 -16.86 -19.85
CA SER A 183 4.38 -15.83 -20.87
C SER A 183 3.12 -16.16 -21.65
N GLY A 184 2.16 -15.22 -21.66
CA GLY A 184 0.88 -15.36 -22.38
C GLY A 184 0.84 -14.60 -23.70
N ASN A 185 1.65 -13.54 -23.85
CA ASN A 185 1.75 -12.73 -25.05
C ASN A 185 3.22 -12.53 -25.42
N ALA A 186 3.52 -12.59 -26.71
CA ALA A 186 4.89 -12.41 -27.19
C ALA A 186 4.93 -11.61 -28.50
N VAL A 187 6.05 -10.97 -28.76
CA VAL A 187 6.44 -10.57 -30.11
C VAL A 187 7.59 -11.47 -30.55
N LEU A 188 7.42 -12.13 -31.69
CA LEU A 188 8.44 -12.95 -32.31
C LEU A 188 8.91 -12.25 -33.58
N VAL A 189 10.21 -12.14 -33.77
CA VAL A 189 10.82 -11.58 -34.96
C VAL A 189 11.55 -12.68 -35.74
N ILE A 190 11.44 -12.67 -37.06
CA ILE A 190 12.23 -13.47 -37.99
C ILE A 190 12.87 -12.50 -38.98
N GLU A 191 14.17 -12.57 -39.16
CA GLU A 191 14.92 -11.56 -39.84
C GLU A 191 15.61 -12.12 -41.08
N LYS A 192 15.59 -11.37 -42.18
CA LYS A 192 16.37 -11.70 -43.34
C LYS A 192 17.27 -10.55 -43.79
N ALA A 193 18.45 -10.88 -44.31
CA ALA A 193 19.35 -9.92 -44.96
C ALA A 193 19.68 -10.43 -46.37
N PRO A 194 19.95 -9.53 -47.34
CA PRO A 194 20.42 -9.98 -48.68
C PRO A 194 21.66 -10.88 -48.56
N PRO A 195 21.79 -11.92 -49.39
CA PRO A 195 21.03 -12.19 -50.59
C PRO A 195 19.76 -13.05 -50.42
N VAL A 196 19.28 -13.24 -49.19
CA VAL A 196 18.08 -14.02 -48.93
C VAL A 196 16.86 -13.36 -49.57
N PHE A 197 16.05 -14.13 -50.33
CA PHE A 197 14.83 -13.63 -50.94
C PHE A 197 13.67 -13.51 -49.96
N ARG A 198 12.72 -12.64 -50.25
CA ARG A 198 11.54 -12.35 -49.39
C ARG A 198 10.65 -13.59 -49.26
N GLU A 199 10.50 -14.39 -50.29
CA GLU A 199 9.68 -15.60 -50.31
C GLU A 199 10.09 -16.56 -49.19
N LYS A 200 11.39 -16.69 -48.90
CA LYS A 200 11.89 -17.52 -47.80
C LYS A 200 11.46 -17.02 -46.43
N LEU A 201 11.39 -15.70 -46.23
CA LEU A 201 10.85 -15.09 -45.01
C LEU A 201 9.35 -15.33 -44.88
N GLU A 202 8.60 -15.17 -45.97
CA GLU A 202 7.15 -15.42 -46.02
C GLU A 202 6.81 -16.87 -45.74
N GLU A 203 7.57 -17.84 -46.26
CA GLU A 203 7.43 -19.27 -45.96
C GLU A 203 7.68 -19.54 -44.47
N ALA A 204 8.74 -18.97 -43.89
CA ALA A 204 9.05 -19.11 -42.47
C ALA A 204 7.94 -18.50 -41.57
N LEU A 205 7.40 -17.33 -41.93
CA LEU A 205 6.30 -16.69 -41.21
C LEU A 205 5.00 -17.54 -41.27
N ALA A 206 4.65 -18.06 -42.45
CA ALA A 206 3.45 -18.89 -42.62
C ALA A 206 3.54 -20.21 -41.84
N GLU A 207 4.70 -20.87 -41.86
CA GLU A 207 4.93 -22.07 -41.05
C GLU A 207 4.87 -21.78 -39.57
N THR A 208 5.49 -20.66 -39.12
CA THR A 208 5.48 -20.20 -37.73
C THR A 208 4.05 -20.02 -37.24
N GLU A 209 3.23 -19.30 -37.97
CA GLU A 209 1.83 -19.07 -37.67
C GLU A 209 1.06 -20.38 -37.50
N GLY A 210 1.21 -21.32 -38.44
CA GLY A 210 0.56 -22.61 -38.36
C GLY A 210 0.94 -23.41 -37.12
N LEU A 211 2.22 -23.44 -36.78
CA LEU A 211 2.72 -24.15 -35.61
C LEU A 211 2.30 -23.45 -34.29
N ILE A 212 2.29 -22.12 -34.22
CA ILE A 212 1.79 -21.38 -33.07
C ILE A 212 0.32 -21.68 -32.80
N LYS A 213 -0.52 -21.62 -33.82
CA LYS A 213 -1.96 -21.94 -33.70
C LYS A 213 -2.19 -23.37 -33.23
N LYS A 214 -1.40 -24.31 -33.76
CA LYS A 214 -1.54 -25.74 -33.46
C LYS A 214 -1.06 -26.10 -32.05
N HIS A 215 0.11 -25.66 -31.64
CA HIS A 215 0.81 -26.12 -30.44
C HIS A 215 0.71 -25.20 -29.25
N LEU A 216 0.61 -23.85 -29.47
CA LEU A 216 0.47 -22.86 -28.42
C LEU A 216 -0.96 -22.34 -28.23
N LYS A 217 -1.89 -22.74 -29.14
CA LYS A 217 -3.32 -22.34 -29.11
C LYS A 217 -3.52 -20.82 -29.03
N ALA A 218 -2.67 -20.09 -29.73
CA ALA A 218 -2.61 -18.63 -29.69
C ALA A 218 -3.16 -17.99 -30.97
N GLU A 219 -3.65 -16.77 -30.85
CA GLU A 219 -3.93 -15.89 -31.97
C GLU A 219 -2.65 -15.20 -32.44
N THR A 220 -2.56 -14.91 -33.72
CA THR A 220 -1.39 -14.29 -34.32
C THR A 220 -1.79 -13.12 -35.24
N GLU A 221 -0.92 -12.09 -35.26
CA GLU A 221 -0.99 -10.98 -36.22
C GLU A 221 0.41 -10.79 -36.80
N ILE A 222 0.52 -10.78 -38.11
CA ILE A 222 1.81 -10.77 -38.83
C ILE A 222 1.96 -9.50 -39.67
N SER A 223 3.17 -8.92 -39.65
CA SER A 223 3.58 -7.83 -40.53
C SER A 223 5.03 -8.02 -40.93
N VAL A 224 5.38 -7.58 -42.13
CA VAL A 224 6.78 -7.51 -42.59
C VAL A 224 7.20 -6.04 -42.67
N LEU A 225 8.20 -5.67 -41.87
CA LEU A 225 8.78 -4.35 -41.84
C LEU A 225 9.95 -4.28 -42.83
N SER A 226 10.00 -3.19 -43.60
CA SER A 226 10.97 -2.94 -44.66
C SER A 226 11.24 -1.45 -44.79
N GLY A 227 12.05 -1.02 -45.74
CA GLY A 227 12.26 0.41 -46.05
C GLY A 227 10.96 1.18 -46.27
N ASP A 228 9.92 0.54 -46.83
CA ASP A 228 8.62 1.15 -47.12
C ASP A 228 7.65 1.10 -45.91
N ILE A 229 7.75 0.10 -45.06
CA ILE A 229 6.90 -0.09 -43.89
C ILE A 229 7.78 -0.20 -42.64
N GLN A 230 7.96 0.91 -41.95
CA GLN A 230 8.93 1.03 -40.83
C GLN A 230 8.33 0.79 -39.45
N SER A 231 7.03 0.55 -39.32
CA SER A 231 6.40 0.34 -38.03
C SER A 231 5.06 -0.41 -38.11
N MET A 232 4.70 -1.08 -37.00
CA MET A 232 3.37 -1.66 -36.78
C MET A 232 2.88 -1.38 -35.37
N ASN A 233 1.57 -1.42 -35.17
CA ASN A 233 0.97 -1.38 -33.84
C ASN A 233 0.93 -2.80 -33.26
N LEU A 234 1.38 -2.93 -32.00
CA LEU A 234 1.28 -4.19 -31.25
C LEU A 234 0.00 -4.13 -30.40
N VAL A 235 -1.06 -4.78 -30.89
CA VAL A 235 -2.35 -4.82 -30.18
C VAL A 235 -2.50 -6.19 -29.52
N PHE A 236 -2.52 -6.23 -28.19
CA PHE A 236 -2.71 -7.45 -27.42
C PHE A 236 -3.41 -7.12 -26.09
N ILE A 237 -4.03 -8.12 -25.47
CA ILE A 237 -4.59 -8.00 -24.11
C ILE A 237 -3.53 -8.55 -23.17
N PRO A 238 -3.00 -7.75 -22.23
CA PRO A 238 -2.01 -8.22 -21.25
C PRO A 238 -2.49 -9.47 -20.51
N SER A 239 -1.60 -10.39 -20.19
CA SER A 239 -1.93 -11.60 -19.43
C SER A 239 -2.52 -11.23 -18.07
N LYS A 240 -3.45 -12.05 -17.53
CA LYS A 240 -4.08 -11.80 -16.22
C LYS A 240 -3.07 -11.47 -15.12
N LYS A 241 -1.89 -12.14 -15.11
CA LYS A 241 -0.81 -11.86 -14.15
C LYS A 241 -0.16 -10.49 -14.36
N GLU A 242 0.04 -10.07 -15.59
CA GLU A 242 0.68 -8.78 -15.89
C GLU A 242 -0.32 -7.64 -15.99
N ALA A 243 -1.58 -7.92 -16.34
CA ALA A 243 -2.67 -6.94 -16.16
C ALA A 243 -2.77 -6.53 -14.68
N VAL A 244 -2.70 -7.51 -13.75
CA VAL A 244 -2.62 -7.26 -12.30
C VAL A 244 -1.32 -6.52 -11.91
N LYS A 245 -0.22 -6.72 -12.62
CA LYS A 245 1.07 -6.07 -12.34
C LYS A 245 1.20 -4.69 -12.99
N ARG A 246 0.60 -4.49 -14.16
CA ARG A 246 0.45 -3.17 -14.82
C ARG A 246 -0.64 -2.33 -14.14
N MET A 247 -1.67 -2.98 -13.58
CA MET A 247 -2.65 -2.38 -12.64
C MET A 247 -2.09 -2.17 -11.23
N LYS A 248 -0.90 -2.67 -10.92
CA LYS A 248 -0.07 -2.08 -9.88
C LYS A 248 0.45 -0.72 -10.39
N VAL A 249 -0.44 0.18 -10.64
CA VAL A 249 -0.25 1.59 -10.32
C VAL A 249 0.53 1.56 -9.00
N PRO A 250 1.73 2.14 -8.88
CA PRO A 250 2.41 2.24 -7.60
C PRO A 250 1.33 2.69 -6.63
N PRO A 251 1.17 2.07 -5.47
CA PRO A 251 0.02 2.32 -4.62
C PRO A 251 -0.11 3.82 -4.54
N VAL A 252 -1.18 4.36 -5.13
CA VAL A 252 -1.42 5.80 -5.13
C VAL A 252 -1.39 6.12 -3.64
N LYS A 253 -0.35 6.85 -3.22
CA LYS A 253 -0.18 7.20 -1.82
C LYS A 253 -1.44 7.96 -1.46
N ILE A 254 -2.37 7.29 -0.77
CA ILE A 254 -3.64 7.88 -0.38
C ILE A 254 -3.29 8.92 0.67
N THR A 255 -3.48 10.18 0.31
CA THR A 255 -3.21 11.30 1.20
C THR A 255 -4.51 12.03 1.52
N ASN A 256 -4.52 12.67 2.67
CA ASN A 256 -5.63 13.51 3.09
C ASN A 256 -5.58 14.84 2.32
N PRO A 257 -6.51 15.10 1.38
CA PRO A 257 -6.47 16.32 0.59
C PRO A 257 -6.71 17.57 1.44
N LEU A 258 -7.37 17.44 2.59
CA LEU A 258 -7.65 18.54 3.50
C LEU A 258 -6.40 19.01 4.26
N LEU A 259 -5.33 18.21 4.26
CA LEU A 259 -4.06 18.52 4.94
C LEU A 259 -2.89 18.73 3.96
N SER A 260 -3.15 18.83 2.67
CA SER A 260 -2.09 18.90 1.63
C SER A 260 -1.10 20.04 1.80
N GLN A 261 -1.54 21.16 2.36
CA GLN A 261 -0.72 22.36 2.62
C GLN A 261 -0.42 22.61 4.11
N ALA A 262 -0.89 21.73 5.00
CA ALA A 262 -0.66 21.91 6.43
C ALA A 262 0.82 21.66 6.78
N GLU A 263 1.36 22.48 7.69
CA GLU A 263 2.73 22.37 8.19
C GLU A 263 2.72 22.49 9.70
N SER A 264 3.64 21.83 10.41
CA SER A 264 3.78 22.00 11.85
C SER A 264 4.17 23.46 12.17
N PHE A 265 3.80 23.91 13.36
CA PHE A 265 4.11 25.28 13.78
C PHE A 265 5.61 25.57 13.74
N THR A 266 6.44 24.61 14.18
CA THR A 266 7.90 24.76 14.12
C THR A 266 8.41 24.87 12.68
N ALA A 267 7.94 24.02 11.78
CA ALA A 267 8.33 24.09 10.37
C ALA A 267 7.86 25.40 9.71
N GLU A 268 6.64 25.87 10.04
CA GLU A 268 6.08 27.12 9.55
C GLU A 268 6.93 28.33 9.97
N ILE A 269 7.35 28.43 11.25
CA ILE A 269 8.25 29.47 11.73
C ILE A 269 9.57 29.43 10.97
N VAL A 270 10.24 28.28 10.93
CA VAL A 270 11.55 28.12 10.28
C VAL A 270 11.49 28.49 8.80
N LYS A 271 10.42 28.12 8.10
CA LYS A 271 10.21 28.49 6.69
C LYS A 271 10.01 30.00 6.51
N ASN A 272 9.26 30.66 7.41
CA ASN A 272 9.08 32.11 7.34
C ASN A 272 10.39 32.86 7.55
N VAL A 273 11.24 32.42 8.49
CA VAL A 273 12.59 32.97 8.67
C VAL A 273 13.42 32.82 7.40
N LEU A 274 13.42 31.62 6.80
CA LEU A 274 14.17 31.33 5.59
C LEU A 274 13.62 32.12 4.39
N PHE A 275 12.31 32.19 4.23
CA PHE A 275 11.64 32.96 3.18
C PHE A 275 11.95 34.46 3.27
N SER A 276 11.95 35.04 4.48
CA SER A 276 12.29 36.43 4.73
C SER A 276 13.74 36.75 4.34
N ALA A 277 14.68 35.89 4.68
CA ALA A 277 16.08 36.03 4.28
C ALA A 277 16.27 35.92 2.74
N VAL A 278 15.58 34.97 2.11
CA VAL A 278 15.60 34.82 0.65
C VAL A 278 15.06 36.05 -0.05
N LYS A 279 13.90 36.56 0.38
CA LYS A 279 13.27 37.75 -0.24
C LYS A 279 14.07 39.02 -0.01
N LYS A 280 14.75 39.15 1.11
CA LYS A 280 15.63 40.29 1.34
C LYS A 280 16.85 40.31 0.42
N LEU A 281 17.48 39.15 0.23
CA LEU A 281 18.67 39.04 -0.61
C LEU A 281 18.35 39.04 -2.12
N TYR A 282 17.20 38.50 -2.48
CA TYR A 282 16.78 38.25 -3.86
C TYR A 282 15.30 38.64 -4.06
N PRO A 283 14.95 39.95 -3.93
CA PRO A 283 13.56 40.42 -3.97
C PRO A 283 12.85 40.10 -5.28
N GLU A 284 13.59 40.14 -6.40
CA GLU A 284 13.06 39.84 -7.75
C GLU A 284 12.96 38.33 -8.03
N SER A 285 13.32 37.46 -7.07
CA SER A 285 13.19 36.04 -7.27
C SER A 285 11.72 35.62 -7.31
N GLU A 286 11.34 34.84 -8.31
CA GLU A 286 10.01 34.20 -8.43
C GLU A 286 9.82 33.02 -7.47
N ILE A 287 10.47 33.05 -6.30
CA ILE A 287 10.34 32.04 -5.26
C ILE A 287 9.17 32.40 -4.37
N ASN A 288 8.31 31.43 -4.15
CA ASN A 288 7.21 31.54 -3.19
C ASN A 288 7.47 30.71 -1.93
N TYR A 289 6.65 30.89 -0.90
CA TYR A 289 6.77 30.22 0.38
C TYR A 289 6.74 28.67 0.24
N TYR A 290 5.93 28.14 -0.69
CA TYR A 290 5.74 26.69 -0.87
C TYR A 290 6.90 26.01 -1.62
N ASP A 291 7.81 26.78 -2.24
CA ASP A 291 9.02 26.23 -2.86
C ASP A 291 10.04 25.78 -1.80
N ILE A 292 9.96 26.33 -0.58
CA ILE A 292 10.83 25.96 0.52
C ILE A 292 10.39 24.60 1.08
N LYS A 293 11.26 23.61 0.98
CA LYS A 293 11.10 22.30 1.62
C LYS A 293 12.06 22.18 2.79
N LEU A 294 11.55 21.67 3.90
CA LEU A 294 12.35 21.35 5.09
C LEU A 294 12.36 19.84 5.29
N GLU A 295 13.52 19.32 5.64
CA GLU A 295 13.74 17.92 5.97
C GLU A 295 14.59 17.82 7.24
N HIS A 296 14.45 16.74 8.01
CA HIS A 296 15.34 16.48 9.13
C HIS A 296 16.59 15.74 8.61
N PRO A 297 17.82 16.28 8.82
CA PRO A 297 19.04 15.59 8.49
C PRO A 297 19.12 14.23 9.21
N SER A 298 19.61 13.19 8.53
CA SER A 298 19.85 11.89 9.15
C SER A 298 20.97 11.92 10.21
N ASN A 299 21.88 12.88 10.11
CA ASN A 299 22.95 13.12 11.09
C ASN A 299 22.63 14.41 11.86
N GLU A 300 22.41 14.29 13.16
CA GLU A 300 22.09 15.41 14.08
C GLU A 300 23.16 16.52 14.11
N ASN A 301 24.40 16.23 13.71
CA ASN A 301 25.45 17.24 13.60
C ASN A 301 25.17 18.28 12.51
N TYR A 302 24.30 17.97 11.56
CA TYR A 302 23.88 18.89 10.49
C TYR A 302 22.72 19.82 10.92
N GLY A 303 22.30 19.79 12.17
CA GLY A 303 21.22 20.63 12.69
C GLY A 303 19.88 19.90 12.79
N ASP A 304 18.82 20.69 13.00
CA ASP A 304 17.46 20.19 13.21
C ASP A 304 16.65 20.15 11.91
N TYR A 305 16.92 21.10 10.99
CA TYR A 305 16.33 21.14 9.65
C TYR A 305 17.38 21.35 8.58
N SER A 306 17.08 20.90 7.37
CA SER A 306 17.83 21.16 6.16
C SER A 306 16.86 21.60 5.04
N SER A 307 17.28 22.59 4.24
CA SER A 307 16.53 23.05 3.07
C SER A 307 17.37 23.01 1.80
N ASN A 308 16.74 22.59 0.70
CA ASN A 308 17.35 22.59 -0.63
C ASN A 308 17.01 23.85 -1.45
N ILE A 309 16.49 24.91 -0.83
CA ILE A 309 16.00 26.11 -1.53
C ILE A 309 17.09 26.75 -2.39
N ALA A 310 18.33 26.77 -1.94
CA ALA A 310 19.44 27.32 -2.73
C ALA A 310 19.70 26.53 -4.04
N MET A 311 19.47 25.21 -4.05
CA MET A 311 19.55 24.40 -5.26
C MET A 311 18.41 24.72 -6.22
N ILE A 312 17.20 24.89 -5.70
CA ILE A 312 16.02 25.26 -6.50
C ILE A 312 16.22 26.64 -7.14
N MET A 313 16.77 27.59 -6.39
CA MET A 313 17.01 28.94 -6.86
C MET A 313 18.18 29.06 -7.87
N ALA A 314 19.16 28.20 -7.78
CA ALA A 314 20.42 28.29 -8.53
C ALA A 314 20.23 28.38 -10.04
N SER A 315 19.29 27.61 -10.60
CA SER A 315 18.95 27.62 -12.01
C SER A 315 18.28 28.92 -12.47
N LYS A 316 17.46 29.54 -11.58
CA LYS A 316 16.72 30.76 -11.85
C LYS A 316 17.61 32.00 -11.74
N ILE A 317 18.49 32.03 -10.74
CA ILE A 317 19.33 33.20 -10.42
C ILE A 317 20.72 33.14 -11.06
N LYS A 318 21.11 32.01 -11.66
CA LYS A 318 22.41 31.73 -12.30
C LYS A 318 23.60 31.90 -11.36
N ILE A 319 23.46 31.55 -10.10
CA ILE A 319 24.50 31.51 -9.07
C ILE A 319 24.69 30.05 -8.61
N LYS A 320 25.93 29.63 -8.33
CA LYS A 320 26.20 28.27 -7.84
C LYS A 320 25.42 27.97 -6.55
N PRO A 321 24.77 26.82 -6.42
CA PRO A 321 23.94 26.48 -5.27
C PRO A 321 24.61 26.65 -3.92
N ILE A 322 25.88 26.24 -3.80
CA ILE A 322 26.62 26.37 -2.56
C ILE A 322 26.81 27.84 -2.17
N LYS A 323 27.09 28.72 -3.13
CA LYS A 323 27.27 30.15 -2.87
C LYS A 323 25.96 30.83 -2.47
N LEU A 324 24.85 30.40 -3.05
CA LEU A 324 23.51 30.82 -2.61
C LEU A 324 23.23 30.36 -1.17
N ALA A 325 23.52 29.12 -0.86
CA ALA A 325 23.35 28.56 0.49
C ALA A 325 24.19 29.32 1.52
N GLU A 326 25.46 29.64 1.21
CA GLU A 326 26.34 30.46 2.06
C GLU A 326 25.82 31.88 2.25
N ASN A 327 25.35 32.54 1.19
CA ASN A 327 24.80 33.90 1.29
C ASN A 327 23.54 33.94 2.16
N ILE A 328 22.60 32.99 1.94
CA ILE A 328 21.36 32.90 2.72
C ILE A 328 21.70 32.58 4.19
N SER A 329 22.61 31.65 4.43
CA SER A 329 23.03 31.31 5.80
C SER A 329 23.69 32.48 6.51
N ARG A 330 24.47 33.29 5.80
CA ARG A 330 25.08 34.53 6.36
C ARG A 330 23.98 35.53 6.77
N GLU A 331 22.99 35.76 5.92
CA GLU A 331 21.87 36.65 6.25
C GLU A 331 21.06 36.15 7.44
N LEU A 332 20.82 34.81 7.51
CA LEU A 332 20.17 34.20 8.68
C LEU A 332 20.97 34.39 9.96
N ASN A 333 22.27 34.22 9.91
CA ASN A 333 23.16 34.47 11.07
C ASN A 333 23.21 35.95 11.46
N ASP A 334 23.11 36.87 10.50
CA ASP A 334 22.94 38.30 10.75
C ASP A 334 21.61 38.61 11.45
N TYR A 335 20.49 37.93 11.01
CA TYR A 335 19.22 38.05 11.74
C TYR A 335 19.32 37.59 13.19
N ILE A 336 20.00 36.44 13.41
CA ILE A 336 20.24 35.90 14.74
C ILE A 336 21.06 36.92 15.59
N GLY A 337 22.18 37.40 15.04
CA GLY A 337 23.10 38.31 15.75
C GLY A 337 22.49 39.67 16.10
N ARG A 338 21.58 40.18 15.28
CA ARG A 338 20.89 41.47 15.50
C ARG A 338 19.58 41.36 16.30
N GLY A 339 19.12 40.14 16.63
CA GLY A 339 17.82 39.92 17.26
C GLY A 339 16.66 40.37 16.37
N GLN A 340 16.72 40.10 15.07
CA GLN A 340 15.69 40.49 14.11
C GLN A 340 14.33 39.91 14.48
N SER A 341 13.30 40.76 14.48
CA SER A 341 11.90 40.34 14.63
C SER A 341 11.28 40.01 13.25
N ILE A 342 10.47 38.97 13.20
CA ILE A 342 9.68 38.57 12.04
C ILE A 342 8.23 38.36 12.48
N SER A 343 7.30 38.93 11.69
CA SER A 343 5.85 38.71 11.83
C SER A 343 5.29 38.04 10.59
N TYR A 344 4.36 37.12 10.78
CA TYR A 344 3.61 36.48 9.72
C TYR A 344 2.22 36.01 10.20
N ILE A 345 1.33 35.71 9.29
CA ILE A 345 0.03 35.10 9.60
C ILE A 345 0.19 33.59 9.60
N SER A 346 0.03 32.96 10.76
CA SER A 346 0.18 31.52 10.94
C SER A 346 -1.05 30.76 10.45
N HIS A 347 -0.84 29.79 9.59
CA HIS A 347 -1.89 28.84 9.15
C HIS A 347 -2.14 27.75 10.19
N SER A 348 -1.14 27.37 10.97
CA SER A 348 -1.25 26.39 12.05
C SER A 348 -1.95 26.93 13.31
N LYS A 349 -2.10 28.25 13.45
CA LYS A 349 -2.71 28.95 14.59
C LYS A 349 -3.96 29.73 14.21
N GLU A 350 -4.86 29.16 13.43
CA GLU A 350 -6.16 29.77 13.07
C GLU A 350 -6.01 31.18 12.44
N SER A 351 -5.02 31.35 11.58
CA SER A 351 -4.72 32.63 10.90
C SER A 351 -4.41 33.82 11.85
N LYS A 352 -3.83 33.54 13.01
CA LYS A 352 -3.36 34.57 13.90
C LYS A 352 -1.99 35.11 13.47
N GLU A 353 -1.78 36.40 13.71
CA GLU A 353 -0.48 37.01 13.57
C GLU A 353 0.49 36.50 14.66
N VAL A 354 1.64 36.03 14.21
CA VAL A 354 2.72 35.53 15.06
C VAL A 354 3.94 36.42 14.87
N GLU A 355 4.45 36.96 15.95
CA GLU A 355 5.69 37.73 15.97
C GLU A 355 6.70 37.03 16.88
N PHE A 356 7.95 36.95 16.44
CA PHE A 356 9.04 36.35 17.20
C PHE A 356 10.39 36.94 16.81
N ILE A 357 11.38 36.79 17.72
CA ILE A 357 12.76 37.14 17.46
C ILE A 357 13.50 35.91 16.92
N VAL A 358 14.21 36.06 15.80
CA VAL A 358 14.86 34.94 15.12
C VAL A 358 15.87 34.21 16.02
N SER A 359 16.64 34.95 16.87
CA SER A 359 17.56 34.34 17.83
C SER A 359 16.86 33.54 18.95
N ASP A 360 15.53 33.65 19.08
CA ASP A 360 14.75 32.84 20.03
C ASP A 360 14.43 31.47 19.43
N ILE A 361 14.44 31.38 18.09
CA ILE A 361 14.08 30.18 17.33
C ILE A 361 15.31 29.42 16.79
N LEU A 362 16.27 30.15 16.19
CA LEU A 362 17.46 29.60 15.59
C LEU A 362 18.75 29.94 16.37
N GLU A 363 19.61 28.97 16.55
CA GLU A 363 20.95 29.12 17.11
C GLU A 363 21.94 29.54 16.03
N ASN A 364 21.92 28.82 14.88
CA ASN A 364 22.77 29.10 13.72
C ASN A 364 22.26 28.50 12.44
N SER A 365 22.88 28.91 11.32
CA SER A 365 22.64 28.36 9.98
C SER A 365 23.94 28.18 9.23
N ASN A 366 24.07 27.08 8.46
CA ASN A 366 25.24 26.76 7.64
C ASN A 366 24.83 26.28 6.25
N GLY A 367 25.48 26.90 5.21
CA GLY A 367 25.43 26.40 3.85
C GLY A 367 26.41 25.24 3.64
N VAL A 368 25.95 24.11 3.12
CA VAL A 368 26.77 22.92 2.90
C VAL A 368 26.62 22.37 1.48
N VAL A 369 27.67 21.72 0.98
CA VAL A 369 27.70 21.09 -0.36
C VAL A 369 26.61 20.01 -0.44
N PRO A 370 25.83 19.93 -1.55
CA PRO A 370 25.96 20.70 -2.81
C PRO A 370 25.21 22.03 -2.84
N GLY A 371 24.53 22.44 -1.79
CA GLY A 371 23.72 23.66 -1.71
C GLY A 371 22.55 23.54 -0.72
N PHE A 372 22.71 22.71 0.30
CA PHE A 372 21.76 22.63 1.40
C PHE A 372 22.03 23.78 2.40
N ILE A 373 20.97 24.23 3.05
CA ILE A 373 21.03 25.15 4.18
C ILE A 373 20.60 24.37 5.42
N ASN A 374 21.52 24.13 6.32
CA ASN A 374 21.27 23.47 7.58
C ASN A 374 20.96 24.49 8.67
N LEU A 375 19.95 24.23 9.47
CA LEU A 375 19.39 25.12 10.49
C LEU A 375 19.37 24.40 11.82
N LYS A 376 19.89 25.06 12.86
CA LYS A 376 19.90 24.55 14.22
C LYS A 376 18.96 25.37 15.08
N LEU A 377 18.00 24.70 15.75
CA LEU A 377 17.08 25.33 16.68
C LEU A 377 17.79 25.77 17.98
N ALA A 378 17.39 26.91 18.51
CA ALA A 378 17.90 27.42 19.76
C ALA A 378 17.43 26.56 20.95
N GLU A 379 18.32 26.33 21.93
CA GLU A 379 17.96 25.53 23.12
C GLU A 379 16.75 26.10 23.85
N LYS A 380 16.64 27.45 23.96
CA LYS A 380 15.49 28.10 24.58
C LYS A 380 14.18 27.83 23.86
N PHE A 381 14.21 27.72 22.50
CA PHE A 381 13.04 27.28 21.74
C PHE A 381 12.67 25.82 22.04
N LEU A 382 13.64 24.94 22.02
CA LEU A 382 13.41 23.54 22.34
C LEU A 382 12.84 23.33 23.74
N ILE A 383 13.30 24.11 24.73
CA ILE A 383 12.78 24.08 26.09
C ILE A 383 11.34 24.57 26.15
N SER A 384 11.01 25.63 25.39
CA SER A 384 9.64 26.13 25.32
C SER A 384 8.61 25.11 24.84
N GLN A 385 9.06 24.10 24.12
CA GLN A 385 8.22 22.99 23.63
C GLN A 385 7.80 21.99 24.73
N MET A 386 8.30 22.14 25.95
CA MET A 386 7.84 21.34 27.11
C MET A 386 6.52 21.81 27.71
N GLY A 387 5.90 22.87 27.17
CA GLY A 387 4.67 23.46 27.67
C GLY A 387 4.87 24.46 28.84
N GLU A 388 3.78 25.10 29.32
CA GLU A 388 3.86 26.10 30.39
C GLU A 388 4.37 25.49 31.69
N VAL A 389 5.39 26.14 32.24
CA VAL A 389 5.71 26.03 33.66
C VAL A 389 5.15 27.28 34.36
N PRO A 390 4.29 27.15 35.36
CA PRO A 390 3.81 28.28 36.12
C PRO A 390 4.98 28.83 36.94
N ASP A 391 5.49 29.90 36.64
CA ASP A 391 6.25 30.94 37.34
C ASP A 391 7.48 31.43 36.52
N SER A 392 7.25 32.38 35.62
CA SER A 392 8.27 33.38 35.34
C SER A 392 7.60 34.74 35.15
N LYS A 393 7.65 35.55 36.17
CA LYS A 393 7.39 36.99 36.10
C LYS A 393 8.48 37.68 35.28
N LYS A 394 8.59 37.47 33.99
CA LYS A 394 9.26 38.39 33.09
C LYS A 394 8.78 38.16 31.66
N SER A 395 8.26 39.23 31.12
CA SER A 395 7.76 39.41 29.77
C SER A 395 8.80 39.08 28.69
N VAL A 396 8.75 37.85 28.21
CA VAL A 396 8.97 37.62 26.80
C VAL A 396 7.59 37.21 26.28
N LYS A 397 7.08 37.89 25.25
CA LYS A 397 5.96 37.40 24.46
C LYS A 397 6.42 36.13 23.74
N THR A 398 6.76 35.10 24.51
CA THR A 398 7.06 33.77 23.99
C THR A 398 5.78 33.28 23.36
N VAL A 399 5.86 32.91 22.15
CA VAL A 399 4.82 32.16 21.43
C VAL A 399 4.50 30.95 22.29
N LYS A 400 3.37 31.04 23.05
CA LYS A 400 2.88 29.92 23.85
C LYS A 400 2.51 28.83 22.87
N THR A 401 3.35 27.85 22.74
CA THR A 401 3.05 26.63 21.99
C THR A 401 2.46 25.64 22.98
N ASP A 402 1.17 25.39 22.89
CA ASP A 402 0.63 24.16 23.41
C ASP A 402 1.04 23.08 22.42
N PRO A 403 1.97 22.17 22.75
CA PRO A 403 2.46 21.12 21.86
C PRO A 403 1.35 20.13 21.44
N PHE A 404 0.14 20.31 21.96
CA PHE A 404 -1.03 19.48 21.69
C PHE A 404 -2.18 20.23 21.03
N SER A 405 -1.98 21.47 20.56
CA SER A 405 -3.03 22.31 19.97
C SER A 405 -2.98 22.26 18.42
N TYR A 406 -3.36 21.12 17.87
CA TYR A 406 -3.40 20.93 16.42
C TYR A 406 -4.84 21.06 15.92
N LYS A 407 -5.16 22.08 15.13
CA LYS A 407 -6.52 22.32 14.67
C LYS A 407 -6.64 22.59 13.17
N PHE A 408 -5.81 21.88 12.38
CA PHE A 408 -5.77 21.99 10.93
C PHE A 408 -7.09 21.58 10.24
N LEU A 409 -7.90 20.77 10.91
CA LEU A 409 -9.17 20.25 10.40
C LEU A 409 -10.39 20.88 11.11
N THR A 410 -10.22 22.03 11.78
CA THR A 410 -11.34 22.72 12.43
C THR A 410 -12.47 22.99 11.46
N GLY A 411 -13.70 22.64 11.84
CA GLY A 411 -14.89 22.78 11.01
C GLY A 411 -15.03 21.77 9.87
N LYS A 412 -14.10 20.80 9.75
CA LYS A 412 -14.22 19.70 8.78
C LYS A 412 -14.90 18.50 9.40
N LYS A 413 -15.78 17.88 8.62
CA LYS A 413 -16.55 16.69 8.97
C LYS A 413 -15.99 15.46 8.27
N LEU A 414 -15.51 14.47 9.01
CA LEU A 414 -14.91 13.26 8.47
C LEU A 414 -15.67 12.02 8.98
N ILE A 415 -15.90 11.05 8.09
CA ILE A 415 -16.49 9.77 8.47
C ILE A 415 -15.55 8.62 8.04
N PHE A 416 -15.24 7.75 9.00
CA PHE A 416 -14.39 6.58 8.81
C PHE A 416 -15.22 5.31 9.02
N GLU A 417 -15.21 4.46 8.02
CA GLU A 417 -15.86 3.15 8.02
C GLU A 417 -14.81 2.07 8.14
N PHE A 418 -14.94 1.21 9.13
CA PHE A 418 -13.95 0.19 9.42
C PHE A 418 -14.49 -0.93 10.30
N THR A 419 -13.73 -2.02 10.41
CA THR A 419 -14.02 -3.26 11.13
C THR A 419 -14.97 -4.16 10.37
N ASP A 420 -16.19 -3.78 10.13
CA ASP A 420 -17.20 -4.34 9.25
C ASP A 420 -17.38 -5.88 9.36
N PRO A 421 -17.59 -6.42 10.59
CA PRO A 421 -17.75 -7.86 10.77
C PRO A 421 -19.15 -8.31 10.38
N ASN A 422 -19.24 -9.40 9.64
CA ASN A 422 -20.51 -9.96 9.22
C ASN A 422 -21.16 -10.80 10.35
N PRO A 423 -22.41 -10.51 10.78
CA PRO A 423 -23.17 -11.39 11.65
C PRO A 423 -23.18 -12.84 11.15
N PHE A 424 -23.41 -13.78 12.06
CA PHE A 424 -23.35 -15.23 11.83
C PHE A 424 -21.95 -15.79 11.51
N LYS A 425 -20.91 -14.96 11.64
CA LYS A 425 -19.51 -15.36 11.51
C LYS A 425 -18.72 -14.92 12.73
N GLU A 426 -17.58 -15.57 12.95
CA GLU A 426 -16.67 -15.19 14.03
C GLU A 426 -15.92 -13.88 13.69
N PHE A 427 -15.62 -13.09 14.72
CA PHE A 427 -14.76 -11.91 14.63
C PHE A 427 -13.30 -12.36 14.47
N HIS A 428 -12.74 -12.24 13.28
CA HIS A 428 -11.39 -12.71 13.00
C HIS A 428 -10.33 -11.59 13.10
N ILE A 429 -9.06 -11.98 13.08
CA ILE A 429 -7.95 -11.04 13.28
C ILE A 429 -7.85 -9.94 12.20
N GLY A 430 -8.42 -10.16 11.01
CA GLY A 430 -8.54 -9.12 9.99
C GLY A 430 -9.46 -7.97 10.42
N HIS A 431 -10.58 -8.27 11.08
CA HIS A 431 -11.46 -7.25 11.66
C HIS A 431 -10.76 -6.47 12.77
N LEU A 432 -9.94 -7.16 13.58
CA LEU A 432 -9.15 -6.53 14.63
C LEU A 432 -8.12 -5.55 14.05
N TYR A 433 -7.48 -5.93 12.94
CA TYR A 433 -6.53 -5.04 12.26
C TYR A 433 -7.22 -3.83 11.63
N SER A 434 -8.32 -4.04 10.91
CA SER A 434 -9.15 -2.94 10.38
C SER A 434 -9.61 -1.99 11.49
N ASN A 435 -10.03 -2.54 12.65
CA ASN A 435 -10.40 -1.75 13.83
C ASN A 435 -9.23 -0.90 14.35
N ALA A 436 -8.06 -1.50 14.54
CA ALA A 436 -6.90 -0.78 15.06
C ALA A 436 -6.46 0.35 14.13
N VAL A 437 -6.43 0.11 12.81
CA VAL A 437 -6.09 1.12 11.80
C VAL A 437 -7.14 2.23 11.75
N GLY A 438 -8.41 1.87 11.65
CA GLY A 438 -9.52 2.83 11.55
C GLY A 438 -9.63 3.73 12.78
N GLU A 439 -9.55 3.14 13.97
CA GLU A 439 -9.60 3.89 15.23
C GLU A 439 -8.42 4.87 15.36
N THR A 440 -7.20 4.44 14.97
CA THR A 440 -6.03 5.33 14.97
C THR A 440 -6.20 6.51 14.03
N ILE A 441 -6.68 6.28 12.82
CA ILE A 441 -6.92 7.34 11.81
C ILE A 441 -8.02 8.29 12.29
N ALA A 442 -9.08 7.76 12.89
CA ALA A 442 -10.15 8.55 13.46
C ALA A 442 -9.65 9.47 14.58
N ARG A 443 -8.93 8.91 15.58
CA ARG A 443 -8.36 9.68 16.69
C ARG A 443 -7.31 10.70 16.24
N THR A 444 -6.50 10.37 15.25
CA THR A 444 -5.55 11.32 14.66
C THR A 444 -6.28 12.49 14.01
N SER A 445 -7.39 12.24 13.31
CA SER A 445 -8.19 13.29 12.70
C SER A 445 -8.93 14.15 13.72
N GLU A 446 -9.42 13.56 14.81
CA GLU A 446 -9.99 14.27 15.96
C GLU A 446 -8.95 15.19 16.62
N GLU A 447 -7.73 14.68 16.82
CA GLU A 447 -6.64 15.47 17.37
C GLU A 447 -6.30 16.68 16.49
N LEU A 448 -6.35 16.50 15.18
CA LEU A 448 -6.17 17.58 14.21
C LEU A 448 -7.38 18.53 14.09
N GLY A 449 -8.42 18.34 14.89
CA GLY A 449 -9.55 19.25 15.06
C GLY A 449 -10.80 18.94 14.24
N ALA A 450 -10.87 17.79 13.56
CA ALA A 450 -12.05 17.40 12.81
C ALA A 450 -13.22 16.97 13.69
N ASP A 451 -14.47 17.20 13.21
CA ASP A 451 -15.67 16.51 13.69
C ASP A 451 -15.71 15.13 13.02
N VAL A 452 -15.38 14.09 13.79
CA VAL A 452 -15.23 12.72 13.29
C VAL A 452 -16.42 11.86 13.67
N ARG A 453 -16.87 11.02 12.72
CA ARG A 453 -17.82 9.93 12.98
C ARG A 453 -17.23 8.60 12.55
N ARG A 454 -17.51 7.57 13.34
CA ARG A 454 -17.16 6.18 13.12
C ARG A 454 -18.35 5.42 12.62
N ALA A 455 -18.24 4.77 11.48
CA ALA A 455 -19.27 3.95 10.87
C ALA A 455 -18.85 2.48 10.85
N ASN A 456 -19.80 1.62 11.10
CA ASN A 456 -19.68 0.18 10.97
C ASN A 456 -20.71 -0.33 9.95
N TYR A 457 -20.22 -0.95 8.90
CA TYR A 457 -21.04 -1.57 7.85
C TYR A 457 -20.98 -3.08 8.00
N PHE A 458 -22.13 -3.76 8.02
CA PHE A 458 -22.15 -5.20 8.22
C PHE A 458 -23.19 -5.92 7.39
N GLY A 459 -22.78 -7.11 6.88
CA GLY A 459 -23.64 -7.96 6.07
C GLY A 459 -24.53 -8.84 6.91
N ASP A 460 -25.73 -8.37 7.21
CA ASP A 460 -26.75 -9.16 7.91
C ASP A 460 -27.69 -9.92 6.98
N VAL A 461 -27.51 -9.85 5.66
CA VAL A 461 -28.25 -10.61 4.65
C VAL A 461 -27.33 -11.22 3.60
N GLY A 462 -27.80 -12.26 2.94
CA GLY A 462 -27.07 -12.91 1.85
C GLY A 462 -26.72 -14.36 2.14
N MET A 463 -26.07 -15.02 1.18
CA MET A 463 -25.81 -16.46 1.19
C MET A 463 -25.02 -16.94 2.43
N HIS A 464 -24.19 -16.12 3.03
CA HIS A 464 -23.47 -16.50 4.23
C HIS A 464 -24.39 -16.65 5.46
N VAL A 465 -25.42 -15.79 5.57
CA VAL A 465 -26.46 -15.90 6.60
C VAL A 465 -27.30 -17.14 6.34
N ALA A 466 -27.71 -17.37 5.09
CA ALA A 466 -28.48 -18.55 4.70
C ALA A 466 -27.74 -19.86 5.04
N LYS A 467 -26.43 -19.93 4.78
CA LYS A 467 -25.59 -21.08 5.16
C LYS A 467 -25.57 -21.31 6.66
N SER A 468 -25.46 -20.24 7.45
CA SER A 468 -25.47 -20.35 8.91
C SER A 468 -26.83 -20.79 9.43
N ILE A 469 -27.92 -20.21 8.94
CA ILE A 469 -29.28 -20.62 9.34
C ILE A 469 -29.58 -22.07 8.96
N TRP A 470 -29.18 -22.50 7.75
CA TRP A 470 -29.29 -23.91 7.35
C TRP A 470 -28.52 -24.83 8.32
N GLY A 471 -27.28 -24.45 8.71
CA GLY A 471 -26.50 -25.18 9.68
C GLY A 471 -27.15 -25.20 11.07
N MET A 472 -27.75 -24.08 11.54
CA MET A 472 -28.49 -24.00 12.79
C MET A 472 -29.68 -24.99 12.81
N LYS A 473 -30.44 -25.08 11.68
CA LYS A 473 -31.53 -26.03 11.51
C LYS A 473 -31.04 -27.49 11.57
N LYS A 474 -29.88 -27.78 11.02
CA LYS A 474 -29.31 -29.17 11.04
C LYS A 474 -28.71 -29.54 12.38
N LEU A 475 -28.09 -28.59 13.08
CA LEU A 475 -27.49 -28.84 14.41
C LEU A 475 -28.53 -28.91 15.53
N ASP A 476 -29.65 -28.19 15.42
CA ASP A 476 -30.79 -28.15 16.32
C ASP A 476 -30.41 -28.13 17.84
N LYS A 477 -29.45 -27.25 18.20
CA LYS A 477 -28.99 -27.09 19.58
C LYS A 477 -29.77 -26.01 20.32
N LYS A 478 -30.16 -26.29 21.56
CA LYS A 478 -30.73 -25.28 22.46
C LYS A 478 -29.60 -24.38 23.01
N MET A 479 -29.70 -23.10 22.75
CA MET A 479 -28.64 -22.12 23.07
C MET A 479 -29.12 -21.00 24.01
N GLU A 480 -30.36 -21.02 24.48
CA GLU A 480 -30.99 -19.93 25.26
C GLU A 480 -30.19 -19.66 26.56
N ASP A 481 -29.81 -20.68 27.30
CA ASP A 481 -29.12 -20.59 28.59
C ASP A 481 -27.59 -20.58 28.49
N LYS A 482 -27.06 -20.47 27.27
CA LYS A 482 -25.63 -20.47 27.00
C LYS A 482 -25.03 -19.07 27.07
N SER A 483 -23.75 -18.97 27.40
CA SER A 483 -23.00 -17.73 27.35
C SER A 483 -22.94 -17.17 25.91
N LEU A 484 -22.69 -15.86 25.79
CA LEU A 484 -22.57 -15.20 24.49
C LEU A 484 -21.46 -15.82 23.63
N GLY A 485 -20.31 -16.15 24.23
CA GLY A 485 -19.21 -16.82 23.53
C GLY A 485 -19.60 -18.21 22.99
N GLU A 486 -20.36 -19.00 23.75
CA GLU A 486 -20.87 -20.30 23.31
C GLU A 486 -21.87 -20.13 22.14
N LYS A 487 -22.74 -19.11 22.19
CA LYS A 487 -23.70 -18.78 21.12
C LYS A 487 -23.00 -18.44 19.83
N VAL A 488 -21.96 -17.59 19.88
CA VAL A 488 -21.19 -17.21 18.68
C VAL A 488 -20.36 -18.37 18.13
N LYS A 489 -19.80 -19.20 19.00
CA LYS A 489 -19.11 -20.43 18.57
C LYS A 489 -20.08 -21.37 17.85
N TYR A 490 -21.31 -21.52 18.35
CA TYR A 490 -22.37 -22.29 17.68
C TYR A 490 -22.72 -21.72 16.30
N LEU A 491 -22.80 -20.38 16.15
CA LEU A 491 -23.00 -19.75 14.85
C LEU A 491 -21.84 -20.05 13.87
N GLY A 492 -20.60 -20.05 14.37
CA GLY A 492 -19.41 -20.42 13.59
C GLY A 492 -19.45 -21.88 13.12
N GLU A 493 -19.83 -22.81 14.03
CA GLU A 493 -20.03 -24.23 13.70
C GLU A 493 -21.13 -24.42 12.64
N ALA A 494 -22.26 -23.72 12.80
CA ALA A 494 -23.37 -23.74 11.85
C ALA A 494 -22.97 -23.21 10.47
N TYR A 495 -22.22 -22.10 10.43
CA TYR A 495 -21.69 -21.55 9.20
C TYR A 495 -20.74 -22.52 8.49
N ALA A 496 -19.83 -23.15 9.23
CA ALA A 496 -18.86 -24.10 8.66
C ALA A 496 -19.58 -25.31 8.05
N LEU A 497 -20.57 -25.88 8.77
CA LEU A 497 -21.39 -26.98 8.29
C LEU A 497 -22.12 -26.59 6.98
N GLY A 498 -22.80 -25.43 6.96
CA GLY A 498 -23.52 -24.96 5.78
C GLY A 498 -22.59 -24.61 4.61
N ALA A 499 -21.39 -24.08 4.88
CA ALA A 499 -20.41 -23.78 3.84
C ALA A 499 -19.85 -25.03 3.17
N THR A 500 -19.60 -26.10 3.93
CA THR A 500 -19.18 -27.40 3.41
C THR A 500 -20.31 -28.04 2.58
N ALA A 501 -21.51 -28.14 3.13
CA ALA A 501 -22.66 -28.73 2.42
C ALA A 501 -23.01 -27.97 1.13
N TYR A 502 -22.88 -26.64 1.12
CA TYR A 502 -23.09 -25.82 -0.08
C TYR A 502 -22.14 -26.16 -1.24
N GLY A 503 -20.93 -26.61 -0.92
CA GLY A 503 -19.95 -26.98 -1.92
C GLY A 503 -20.05 -28.42 -2.42
N GLU A 504 -20.67 -29.31 -1.65
CA GLU A 504 -20.60 -30.77 -1.86
C GLU A 504 -21.98 -31.41 -2.15
N ASP A 505 -23.09 -30.71 -1.83
CA ASP A 505 -24.46 -31.24 -1.94
C ASP A 505 -25.39 -30.26 -2.68
N ASP A 506 -25.80 -30.61 -3.89
CA ASP A 506 -26.68 -29.76 -4.70
C ASP A 506 -28.05 -29.54 -4.06
N LYS A 507 -28.61 -30.51 -3.32
CA LYS A 507 -29.87 -30.36 -2.58
C LYS A 507 -29.73 -29.35 -1.45
N ALA A 508 -28.62 -29.42 -0.68
CA ALA A 508 -28.34 -28.45 0.35
C ALA A 508 -28.14 -27.03 -0.24
N LYS A 509 -27.56 -26.95 -1.43
CA LYS A 509 -27.39 -25.69 -2.16
C LYS A 509 -28.74 -25.09 -2.58
N GLU A 510 -29.69 -25.91 -3.04
CA GLU A 510 -31.04 -25.48 -3.35
C GLU A 510 -31.79 -25.01 -2.09
N GLU A 511 -31.73 -25.78 -0.98
CA GLU A 511 -32.29 -25.40 0.31
C GLU A 511 -31.74 -24.05 0.79
N MET A 512 -30.43 -23.85 0.74
CA MET A 512 -29.80 -22.60 1.15
C MET A 512 -30.11 -21.41 0.21
N THR A 513 -30.27 -21.66 -1.08
CA THR A 513 -30.72 -20.63 -2.03
C THR A 513 -32.13 -20.15 -1.69
N ARG A 514 -33.02 -21.07 -1.33
CA ARG A 514 -34.37 -20.76 -0.85
C ARG A 514 -34.33 -19.97 0.48
N ILE A 515 -33.55 -20.45 1.44
CA ILE A 515 -33.37 -19.78 2.75
C ILE A 515 -32.80 -18.36 2.53
N ASN A 516 -31.93 -18.14 1.54
CA ASN A 516 -31.40 -16.81 1.27
C ASN A 516 -32.50 -15.78 0.94
N PHE A 517 -33.52 -16.14 0.17
CA PHE A 517 -34.69 -15.25 -0.04
C PHE A 517 -35.47 -15.00 1.25
N LEU A 518 -35.67 -16.06 2.06
CA LEU A 518 -36.33 -15.92 3.35
C LEU A 518 -35.59 -15.05 4.33
N VAL A 519 -34.24 -15.04 4.26
CA VAL A 519 -33.37 -14.14 5.04
C VAL A 519 -33.63 -12.67 4.70
N PHE A 520 -33.78 -12.31 3.42
CA PHE A 520 -34.14 -10.94 3.03
C PHE A 520 -35.54 -10.54 3.55
N ILE A 521 -36.49 -11.45 3.47
CA ILE A 521 -37.86 -11.23 4.03
C ILE A 521 -37.79 -11.06 5.55
N ALA A 522 -37.10 -11.97 6.26
CA ALA A 522 -36.95 -11.91 7.71
C ALA A 522 -36.24 -10.63 8.17
N ALA A 523 -35.23 -10.18 7.43
CA ALA A 523 -34.54 -8.92 7.71
C ALA A 523 -35.48 -7.71 7.57
N GLN A 524 -36.31 -7.67 6.52
CA GLN A 524 -37.32 -6.62 6.35
C GLN A 524 -38.31 -6.58 7.51
N GLU A 525 -38.86 -7.72 7.90
CA GLU A 525 -39.78 -7.83 9.05
C GLU A 525 -39.12 -7.37 10.34
N TYR A 526 -37.89 -7.78 10.58
CA TYR A 526 -37.12 -7.35 11.74
C TYR A 526 -36.91 -5.83 11.75
N MET A 527 -36.54 -5.23 10.61
CA MET A 527 -36.30 -3.78 10.53
C MET A 527 -37.60 -2.98 10.67
N GLN A 528 -38.68 -3.46 10.11
CA GLN A 528 -40.00 -2.84 10.30
C GLN A 528 -40.41 -2.85 11.78
N LYS A 529 -40.24 -4.00 12.45
CA LYS A 529 -40.62 -4.19 13.86
C LYS A 529 -39.76 -3.35 14.82
N LYS A 530 -38.43 -3.36 14.63
CA LYS A 530 -37.46 -2.75 15.55
C LYS A 530 -37.19 -1.28 15.24
N MET A 531 -37.15 -0.88 13.96
CA MET A 531 -36.69 0.44 13.54
C MET A 531 -37.77 1.25 12.82
N LYS A 532 -39.00 0.70 12.65
CA LYS A 532 -40.07 1.30 11.86
C LYS A 532 -39.67 1.67 10.42
N TRP A 533 -38.70 0.93 9.90
CA TRP A 533 -38.19 1.14 8.55
C TRP A 533 -39.20 0.62 7.51
N ILE A 534 -39.34 1.30 6.37
CA ILE A 534 -40.26 0.95 5.29
C ILE A 534 -39.44 0.35 4.14
N PRO A 535 -39.64 -0.96 3.80
CA PRO A 535 -38.99 -1.59 2.66
C PRO A 535 -39.34 -0.88 1.34
N GLN A 536 -38.36 -0.85 0.45
CA GLN A 536 -38.48 -0.30 -0.90
C GLN A 536 -38.69 -1.41 -1.95
N ILE A 537 -38.43 -2.65 -1.58
CA ILE A 537 -38.49 -3.84 -2.44
C ILE A 537 -39.36 -4.88 -1.76
N ASP A 538 -40.24 -5.51 -2.51
CA ASP A 538 -40.98 -6.69 -2.03
C ASP A 538 -40.27 -7.96 -2.48
N TYR A 539 -39.47 -8.58 -1.60
CA TYR A 539 -38.78 -9.83 -1.92
C TYR A 539 -39.70 -11.05 -2.04
N ARG A 540 -40.94 -10.95 -1.57
CA ARG A 540 -41.94 -12.01 -1.73
C ARG A 540 -42.37 -12.23 -3.20
N GLN A 541 -42.14 -11.25 -4.07
CA GLN A 541 -42.35 -11.39 -5.51
C GLN A 541 -41.42 -12.42 -6.19
N PHE A 542 -40.28 -12.73 -5.59
CA PHE A 542 -39.28 -13.64 -6.17
C PHE A 542 -39.48 -15.09 -5.71
N ILE A 543 -40.26 -15.34 -4.66
CA ILE A 543 -40.46 -16.67 -4.08
C ILE A 543 -41.88 -16.79 -3.52
N ARG A 544 -42.44 -17.97 -3.57
CA ARG A 544 -43.67 -18.28 -2.80
C ARG A 544 -43.23 -18.81 -1.42
N PRO A 545 -43.26 -17.98 -0.37
CA PRO A 545 -42.87 -18.41 0.95
C PRO A 545 -43.88 -19.36 1.55
N ASP A 546 -43.42 -20.40 2.26
CA ASP A 546 -44.22 -21.14 3.22
C ASP A 546 -44.23 -20.38 4.55
N GLU A 547 -45.36 -20.11 5.13
CA GLU A 547 -45.50 -19.29 6.35
C GLU A 547 -44.71 -19.87 7.51
N LYS A 548 -44.80 -21.20 7.75
CA LYS A 548 -44.08 -21.86 8.84
C LYS A 548 -42.56 -21.81 8.65
N GLU A 549 -42.09 -22.02 7.44
CA GLU A 549 -40.65 -21.92 7.11
C GLU A 549 -40.16 -20.48 7.28
N THR A 550 -40.98 -19.50 6.89
CA THR A 550 -40.66 -18.06 7.03
C THR A 550 -40.51 -17.67 8.50
N GLU A 551 -41.49 -18.08 9.36
CA GLU A 551 -41.43 -17.85 10.80
C GLU A 551 -40.18 -18.49 11.45
N GLU A 552 -39.87 -19.75 11.08
CA GLU A 552 -38.70 -20.45 11.57
C GLU A 552 -37.41 -19.71 11.18
N VAL A 553 -37.24 -19.32 9.92
CA VAL A 553 -36.05 -18.57 9.43
C VAL A 553 -35.99 -17.21 10.10
N ALA A 554 -37.12 -16.50 10.27
CA ALA A 554 -37.18 -15.21 10.94
C ALA A 554 -36.71 -15.31 12.41
N ALA A 555 -37.14 -16.33 13.13
CA ALA A 555 -36.74 -16.57 14.52
C ALA A 555 -35.24 -16.86 14.64
N LEU A 556 -34.68 -17.68 13.73
CA LEU A 556 -33.27 -17.98 13.70
C LEU A 556 -32.43 -16.77 13.28
N PHE A 557 -32.92 -15.98 12.34
CA PHE A 557 -32.32 -14.72 11.90
C PHE A 557 -32.22 -13.71 13.04
N GLU A 558 -33.34 -13.45 13.75
CA GLU A 558 -33.35 -12.50 14.89
C GLU A 558 -32.34 -12.94 15.95
N LYS A 559 -32.39 -14.22 16.39
CA LYS A 559 -31.45 -14.75 17.39
C LYS A 559 -29.97 -14.64 16.95
N GLY A 560 -29.63 -15.13 15.76
CA GLY A 560 -28.25 -15.16 15.29
C GLY A 560 -27.68 -13.74 15.08
N ARG A 561 -28.50 -12.82 14.57
CA ARG A 561 -28.13 -11.41 14.41
C ARG A 561 -27.91 -10.72 15.76
N GLU A 562 -28.81 -10.86 16.72
CA GLU A 562 -28.69 -10.23 18.03
C GLU A 562 -27.50 -10.78 18.81
N TRP A 563 -27.24 -12.08 18.77
CA TRP A 563 -26.05 -12.67 19.40
C TRP A 563 -24.74 -12.16 18.76
N SER A 564 -24.71 -12.09 17.44
CA SER A 564 -23.51 -11.60 16.74
C SER A 564 -23.21 -10.14 17.07
N LEU A 565 -24.22 -9.27 17.01
CA LEU A 565 -24.02 -7.85 17.29
C LEU A 565 -23.64 -7.60 18.76
N ALA A 566 -24.29 -8.28 19.73
CA ALA A 566 -23.92 -8.16 21.13
C ALA A 566 -22.48 -8.63 21.39
N TYR A 567 -22.05 -9.67 20.70
CA TYR A 567 -20.66 -10.13 20.78
C TYR A 567 -19.67 -9.12 20.18
N PHE A 568 -19.99 -8.54 19.04
CA PHE A 568 -19.14 -7.52 18.42
C PHE A 568 -18.99 -6.29 19.33
N GLU A 569 -20.08 -5.83 19.94
CA GLU A 569 -20.02 -4.72 20.91
C GLU A 569 -19.08 -5.04 22.09
N SER A 570 -19.12 -6.26 22.63
CA SER A 570 -18.21 -6.66 23.70
C SER A 570 -16.73 -6.61 23.28
N ILE A 571 -16.43 -6.92 22.01
CA ILE A 571 -15.07 -6.79 21.47
C ILE A 571 -14.70 -5.33 21.24
N TYR A 572 -15.62 -4.51 20.73
CA TYR A 572 -15.37 -3.08 20.54
C TYR A 572 -15.08 -2.39 21.87
N GLU A 573 -15.77 -2.72 22.93
CA GLU A 573 -15.50 -2.23 24.28
C GLU A 573 -14.08 -2.61 24.73
N ARG A 574 -13.67 -3.89 24.58
CA ARG A 574 -12.29 -4.33 24.85
C ARG A 574 -11.24 -3.56 24.04
N LEU A 575 -11.55 -3.22 22.81
CA LEU A 575 -10.65 -2.48 21.93
C LEU A 575 -10.72 -0.96 22.16
N GLY A 576 -11.63 -0.45 22.98
CA GLY A 576 -11.83 0.98 23.21
C GLY A 576 -12.33 1.73 21.99
N THR A 577 -13.11 1.06 21.14
CA THR A 577 -13.77 1.64 19.96
C THR A 577 -15.26 1.77 20.19
N LYS A 578 -15.84 2.89 19.74
CA LYS A 578 -17.28 3.12 19.78
C LYS A 578 -17.72 3.67 18.42
N PHE A 579 -18.70 3.02 17.80
CA PHE A 579 -19.27 3.49 16.54
C PHE A 579 -20.43 4.47 16.78
N ASP A 580 -20.52 5.48 15.90
CA ASP A 580 -21.62 6.46 15.89
C ASP A 580 -22.77 5.97 15.01
N TYR A 581 -22.44 5.24 13.93
CA TYR A 581 -23.40 4.75 12.96
C TYR A 581 -23.19 3.27 12.65
N TYR A 582 -24.32 2.57 12.47
CA TYR A 582 -24.40 1.18 12.08
C TYR A 582 -25.23 1.05 10.80
N TYR A 583 -24.63 0.53 9.74
CA TYR A 583 -25.27 0.37 8.44
C TYR A 583 -25.43 -1.11 8.08
N PRO A 584 -26.61 -1.71 8.33
CA PRO A 584 -26.87 -3.09 7.91
C PRO A 584 -27.11 -3.17 6.40
N GLU A 585 -26.54 -4.19 5.75
CA GLU A 585 -26.75 -4.47 4.32
C GLU A 585 -28.23 -4.64 3.96
N SER A 586 -29.05 -5.14 4.88
CA SER A 586 -30.49 -5.30 4.70
C SER A 586 -31.22 -3.99 4.41
N ILE A 587 -30.70 -2.86 4.88
CA ILE A 587 -31.27 -1.51 4.62
C ILE A 587 -30.58 -0.88 3.40
N VAL A 588 -29.26 -0.74 3.45
CA VAL A 588 -28.54 -0.01 2.40
C VAL A 588 -28.57 -0.72 1.06
N GLY A 589 -28.72 -2.04 1.05
CA GLY A 589 -28.88 -2.84 -0.16
C GLY A 589 -30.10 -2.49 -0.98
N GLU A 590 -31.21 -2.12 -0.34
CA GLU A 590 -32.40 -1.68 -1.06
C GLU A 590 -32.21 -0.32 -1.74
N TYR A 591 -31.55 0.62 -1.07
CA TYR A 591 -31.18 1.90 -1.70
C TYR A 591 -30.19 1.68 -2.86
N GLY A 592 -29.30 0.71 -2.71
CA GLY A 592 -28.40 0.29 -3.79
C GLY A 592 -29.13 -0.29 -5.00
N MET A 593 -30.12 -1.13 -4.78
CA MET A 593 -30.96 -1.70 -5.84
C MET A 593 -31.71 -0.61 -6.63
N GLN A 594 -32.26 0.39 -5.93
CA GLN A 594 -32.90 1.53 -6.60
C GLN A 594 -31.88 2.31 -7.43
N THR A 595 -30.68 2.54 -6.88
CA THR A 595 -29.57 3.20 -7.59
C THR A 595 -29.15 2.42 -8.84
N VAL A 596 -29.09 1.08 -8.77
CA VAL A 596 -28.77 0.23 -9.93
C VAL A 596 -29.86 0.30 -10.99
N LYS A 597 -31.13 0.34 -10.61
CA LYS A 597 -32.24 0.49 -11.55
C LYS A 597 -32.17 1.81 -12.30
N ASP A 598 -31.98 2.91 -11.58
CA ASP A 598 -31.85 4.25 -12.18
C ASP A 598 -30.62 4.33 -13.12
N ALA A 599 -29.53 3.65 -12.77
CA ALA A 599 -28.32 3.60 -13.57
C ALA A 599 -28.45 2.72 -14.81
N LEU A 600 -29.26 1.65 -14.76
CA LEU A 600 -29.60 0.81 -15.90
C LEU A 600 -30.39 1.62 -16.95
N GLU A 601 -31.37 2.42 -16.51
CA GLU A 601 -32.15 3.31 -17.37
C GLU A 601 -31.25 4.38 -18.05
N LYS A 602 -30.16 4.80 -17.41
CA LYS A 602 -29.18 5.74 -17.94
C LYS A 602 -28.11 5.09 -18.82
N GLY A 603 -28.14 3.76 -19.01
CA GLY A 603 -27.15 3.03 -19.80
C GLY A 603 -25.76 2.92 -19.16
N ILE A 604 -25.63 3.14 -17.85
CA ILE A 604 -24.39 2.94 -17.08
C ILE A 604 -24.17 1.45 -16.83
N PHE A 605 -25.26 0.72 -16.57
CA PHE A 605 -25.27 -0.74 -16.46
C PHE A 605 -25.92 -1.39 -17.67
N GLU A 606 -25.65 -2.66 -17.88
CA GLU A 606 -26.22 -3.48 -18.94
C GLU A 606 -26.81 -4.78 -18.35
N LYS A 607 -27.82 -5.35 -19.00
CA LYS A 607 -28.34 -6.68 -18.66
C LYS A 607 -27.54 -7.74 -19.42
N SER A 608 -27.06 -8.75 -18.71
CA SER A 608 -26.33 -9.90 -19.25
C SER A 608 -26.75 -11.17 -18.51
N ASP A 609 -27.27 -12.16 -19.23
CA ASP A 609 -27.71 -13.48 -18.71
C ASP A 609 -28.59 -13.38 -17.47
N GLY A 610 -29.55 -12.44 -17.48
CA GLY A 610 -30.49 -12.19 -16.38
C GLY A 610 -29.91 -11.37 -15.22
N ALA A 611 -28.61 -11.08 -15.22
CA ALA A 611 -27.93 -10.24 -14.24
C ALA A 611 -27.80 -8.79 -14.72
N VAL A 612 -27.51 -7.86 -13.80
CA VAL A 612 -27.16 -6.47 -14.12
C VAL A 612 -25.66 -6.28 -13.88
N VAL A 613 -24.94 -5.88 -14.91
CA VAL A 613 -23.47 -5.81 -14.92
C VAL A 613 -22.95 -4.42 -15.25
N PHE A 614 -21.77 -4.10 -14.73
CA PHE A 614 -20.96 -2.96 -15.14
C PHE A 614 -19.72 -3.46 -15.88
N HIS A 615 -19.60 -3.07 -17.15
CA HIS A 615 -18.43 -3.42 -17.98
C HIS A 615 -17.24 -2.52 -17.66
N GLY A 616 -16.49 -2.90 -16.63
CA GLY A 616 -15.35 -2.14 -16.14
C GLY A 616 -14.19 -2.08 -17.13
N GLU A 617 -14.09 -3.03 -18.06
CA GLU A 617 -13.01 -3.12 -19.06
C GLU A 617 -12.90 -1.85 -19.92
N LYS A 618 -14.02 -1.18 -20.21
CA LYS A 618 -14.06 0.12 -20.90
C LYS A 618 -13.22 1.20 -20.21
N TYR A 619 -12.90 0.98 -18.92
CA TYR A 619 -12.15 1.90 -18.05
C TYR A 619 -10.87 1.28 -17.47
N GLY A 620 -10.43 0.14 -18.00
CA GLY A 620 -9.28 -0.61 -17.47
C GLY A 620 -9.54 -1.29 -16.12
N LEU A 621 -10.81 -1.57 -15.81
CA LEU A 621 -11.26 -2.20 -14.57
C LEU A 621 -11.95 -3.54 -14.87
N HIS A 622 -12.21 -4.35 -13.84
CA HIS A 622 -12.95 -5.60 -14.01
C HIS A 622 -14.44 -5.37 -14.21
N THR A 623 -15.07 -6.23 -15.02
CA THR A 623 -16.53 -6.32 -15.06
C THR A 623 -17.06 -6.89 -13.73
N ARG A 624 -18.12 -6.31 -13.22
CA ARG A 624 -18.74 -6.68 -11.95
C ARG A 624 -20.26 -6.79 -12.08
N VAL A 625 -20.83 -7.76 -11.35
CA VAL A 625 -22.27 -8.00 -11.26
C VAL A 625 -22.81 -7.21 -10.08
N PHE A 626 -23.80 -6.39 -10.30
CA PHE A 626 -24.49 -5.59 -9.27
C PHE A 626 -25.80 -6.20 -8.82
N VAL A 627 -26.55 -6.81 -9.73
CA VAL A 627 -27.72 -7.62 -9.40
C VAL A 627 -27.54 -8.98 -10.05
N ASN A 628 -27.67 -10.05 -9.27
CA ASN A 628 -27.48 -11.39 -9.79
C ASN A 628 -28.71 -11.85 -10.60
N ALA A 629 -28.61 -12.98 -11.31
CA ALA A 629 -29.70 -13.51 -12.14
C ALA A 629 -30.97 -13.89 -11.35
N LEU A 630 -30.88 -13.99 -10.03
CA LEU A 630 -32.04 -14.24 -9.14
C LEU A 630 -32.75 -12.94 -8.73
N GLY A 631 -32.28 -11.76 -9.18
CA GLY A 631 -32.83 -10.45 -8.83
C GLY A 631 -32.40 -9.92 -7.46
N LEU A 632 -31.39 -10.54 -6.79
CA LEU A 632 -30.88 -10.11 -5.50
C LEU A 632 -29.65 -9.22 -5.64
N PRO A 633 -29.47 -8.21 -4.77
CA PRO A 633 -28.28 -7.36 -4.77
C PRO A 633 -27.03 -8.14 -4.40
N THR A 634 -25.97 -7.90 -5.15
CA THR A 634 -24.61 -8.33 -4.78
C THR A 634 -24.00 -7.35 -3.78
N TYR A 635 -22.80 -7.61 -3.32
CA TYR A 635 -22.06 -6.66 -2.49
C TYR A 635 -21.88 -5.29 -3.16
N GLU A 636 -21.67 -5.30 -4.50
CA GLU A 636 -21.49 -4.09 -5.30
C GLU A 636 -22.71 -3.16 -5.25
N ALA A 637 -23.92 -3.72 -5.39
CA ALA A 637 -25.15 -2.93 -5.33
C ALA A 637 -25.41 -2.38 -3.93
N LYS A 638 -25.20 -3.20 -2.89
CA LYS A 638 -25.39 -2.81 -1.50
C LYS A 638 -24.50 -1.63 -1.13
N GLU A 639 -23.24 -1.68 -1.52
CA GLU A 639 -22.25 -0.63 -1.28
C GLU A 639 -22.58 0.68 -1.99
N LEU A 640 -23.18 0.63 -3.19
CA LEU A 640 -23.67 1.84 -3.88
C LEU A 640 -24.75 2.59 -3.11
N GLY A 641 -25.54 1.89 -2.29
CA GLY A 641 -26.53 2.50 -1.41
C GLY A 641 -25.91 3.14 -0.16
N LEU A 642 -24.74 2.67 0.26
CA LEU A 642 -24.09 3.09 1.51
C LEU A 642 -23.57 4.53 1.47
N ALA A 643 -22.83 4.92 0.43
CA ALA A 643 -22.25 6.26 0.35
C ALA A 643 -23.28 7.40 0.41
N PRO A 644 -24.42 7.35 -0.33
CA PRO A 644 -25.49 8.34 -0.19
C PRO A 644 -26.16 8.32 1.20
N THR A 645 -26.31 7.13 1.80
CA THR A 645 -26.89 6.99 3.15
C THR A 645 -26.01 7.65 4.20
N LYS A 646 -24.71 7.35 4.20
CA LYS A 646 -23.73 8.02 5.07
C LYS A 646 -23.76 9.54 4.92
N TYR A 647 -23.83 10.03 3.67
CA TYR A 647 -23.89 11.48 3.43
C TYR A 647 -25.17 12.13 3.90
N LYS A 648 -26.30 11.45 3.80
CA LYS A 648 -27.57 11.90 4.33
C LYS A 648 -27.54 12.05 5.85
N ASP A 649 -26.98 11.08 6.55
CA ASP A 649 -26.91 11.05 8.00
C ASP A 649 -25.85 12.01 8.56
N PHE A 650 -24.74 12.14 7.87
CA PHE A 650 -23.64 13.03 8.24
C PHE A 650 -23.02 13.64 6.98
N GLN A 651 -23.32 14.91 6.72
CA GLN A 651 -22.83 15.64 5.53
C GLN A 651 -21.32 15.87 5.60
N TYR A 652 -20.55 14.81 5.36
CA TYR A 652 -19.10 14.80 5.48
C TYR A 652 -18.40 15.58 4.35
N ASP A 653 -17.24 16.16 4.69
CA ASP A 653 -16.27 16.70 3.73
C ASP A 653 -15.38 15.60 3.16
N PHE A 654 -15.16 14.53 3.94
CA PHE A 654 -14.32 13.40 3.55
C PHE A 654 -14.82 12.09 4.19
N SER A 655 -14.86 11.04 3.40
CA SER A 655 -15.23 9.68 3.82
C SER A 655 -14.10 8.70 3.45
N MET A 656 -13.74 7.82 4.37
CA MET A 656 -12.77 6.75 4.12
C MET A 656 -13.33 5.41 4.55
N ILE A 657 -13.17 4.43 3.68
CA ILE A 657 -13.51 3.03 3.90
C ILE A 657 -12.19 2.27 4.10
N ILE A 658 -12.04 1.56 5.21
CA ILE A 658 -10.80 0.91 5.61
C ILE A 658 -11.00 -0.59 5.68
N THR A 659 -10.42 -1.34 4.75
CA THR A 659 -10.56 -2.80 4.65
C THR A 659 -9.23 -3.47 4.29
N ALA A 660 -9.23 -4.79 4.14
CA ALA A 660 -8.05 -5.50 3.64
C ALA A 660 -7.79 -5.16 2.15
N LYS A 661 -6.53 -5.04 1.77
CA LYS A 661 -6.09 -4.70 0.39
C LYS A 661 -6.56 -5.70 -0.69
N GLU A 662 -7.01 -6.89 -0.31
CA GLU A 662 -7.50 -7.91 -1.24
C GLU A 662 -8.71 -7.43 -2.05
N ILE A 663 -9.46 -6.47 -1.53
CA ILE A 663 -10.64 -5.90 -2.19
C ILE A 663 -10.40 -4.51 -2.81
N ASN A 664 -9.13 -4.09 -2.99
CA ASN A 664 -8.81 -2.82 -3.64
C ASN A 664 -9.43 -2.70 -5.03
N GLU A 665 -9.36 -3.75 -5.85
CA GLU A 665 -9.91 -3.77 -7.21
C GLU A 665 -11.44 -3.64 -7.22
N TYR A 666 -12.10 -4.25 -6.23
CA TYR A 666 -13.53 -4.09 -5.99
C TYR A 666 -13.89 -2.61 -5.79
N PHE A 667 -13.19 -1.91 -4.88
CA PHE A 667 -13.45 -0.50 -4.61
C PHE A 667 -13.08 0.43 -5.78
N GLN A 668 -12.12 0.07 -6.61
CA GLN A 668 -11.83 0.84 -7.82
C GLN A 668 -13.03 0.85 -8.77
N VAL A 669 -13.68 -0.31 -8.98
CA VAL A 669 -14.90 -0.40 -9.80
C VAL A 669 -16.03 0.39 -9.13
N LEU A 670 -16.24 0.19 -7.84
CA LEU A 670 -17.32 0.84 -7.09
C LEU A 670 -17.20 2.37 -7.13
N LEU A 671 -16.02 2.92 -6.84
CA LEU A 671 -15.76 4.37 -6.87
C LEU A 671 -15.87 4.92 -8.30
N LYS A 672 -15.52 4.14 -9.31
CA LYS A 672 -15.72 4.52 -10.71
C LYS A 672 -17.21 4.62 -11.03
N VAL A 673 -18.02 3.64 -10.65
CA VAL A 673 -19.48 3.68 -10.83
C VAL A 673 -20.07 4.85 -10.05
N LEU A 674 -19.66 5.05 -8.80
CA LEU A 674 -20.11 6.18 -7.98
C LEU A 674 -19.77 7.52 -8.65
N SER A 675 -18.63 7.63 -9.36
CA SER A 675 -18.25 8.86 -10.06
C SER A 675 -19.20 9.23 -11.23
N PHE A 676 -19.89 8.26 -11.80
CA PHE A 676 -20.92 8.52 -12.82
C PHE A 676 -22.28 8.88 -12.19
N LEU A 677 -22.59 8.31 -11.04
CA LEU A 677 -23.90 8.44 -10.40
C LEU A 677 -23.97 9.63 -9.45
N LYS A 678 -22.92 9.84 -8.67
CA LYS A 678 -22.80 10.85 -7.61
C LYS A 678 -21.35 11.36 -7.57
N PRO A 679 -20.93 12.17 -8.56
CA PRO A 679 -19.53 12.63 -8.70
C PRO A 679 -19.03 13.39 -7.45
N GLU A 680 -19.90 14.14 -6.80
CA GLU A 680 -19.56 14.86 -5.55
C GLU A 680 -19.19 13.92 -4.40
N LEU A 681 -19.92 12.80 -4.25
CA LEU A 681 -19.62 11.80 -3.22
C LEU A 681 -18.38 10.99 -3.57
N ALA A 682 -18.18 10.66 -4.85
CA ALA A 682 -16.97 10.00 -5.33
C ALA A 682 -15.71 10.84 -5.08
N ALA A 683 -15.81 12.17 -5.28
CA ALA A 683 -14.72 13.10 -4.99
C ALA A 683 -14.33 13.12 -3.50
N LYS A 684 -15.31 12.94 -2.60
CA LYS A 684 -15.11 12.94 -1.15
C LYS A 684 -14.76 11.56 -0.57
N THR A 685 -14.95 10.46 -1.30
CA THR A 685 -14.79 9.09 -0.79
C THR A 685 -13.46 8.50 -1.23
N ARG A 686 -12.79 7.83 -0.32
CA ARG A 686 -11.54 7.07 -0.56
C ARG A 686 -11.64 5.70 0.08
N HIS A 687 -10.91 4.76 -0.48
CA HIS A 687 -10.71 3.44 0.10
C HIS A 687 -9.25 3.26 0.48
N LEU A 688 -8.99 2.80 1.70
CA LEU A 688 -7.66 2.49 2.22
C LEU A 688 -7.54 1.00 2.50
N GLY A 689 -6.74 0.30 1.70
CA GLY A 689 -6.46 -1.12 1.92
C GLY A 689 -5.29 -1.33 2.88
N HIS A 690 -5.54 -1.99 4.02
CA HIS A 690 -4.46 -2.45 4.90
C HIS A 690 -3.93 -3.83 4.47
N GLY A 691 -2.73 -4.22 4.97
CA GLY A 691 -2.14 -5.52 4.71
C GLY A 691 -2.91 -6.68 5.36
N ILE A 692 -2.49 -7.89 5.06
CA ILE A 692 -3.05 -9.11 5.64
C ILE A 692 -2.25 -9.48 6.87
N VAL A 693 -2.93 -9.87 7.96
CA VAL A 693 -2.28 -10.44 9.14
C VAL A 693 -2.15 -11.95 8.98
N ARG A 694 -0.95 -12.47 9.21
CA ARG A 694 -0.65 -13.91 9.19
C ARG A 694 0.00 -14.31 10.51
N LEU A 695 -0.21 -15.55 10.92
CA LEU A 695 0.56 -16.17 11.98
C LEU A 695 1.75 -16.96 11.38
N PRO A 696 2.84 -17.19 12.14
CA PRO A 696 4.02 -17.92 11.65
C PRO A 696 3.70 -19.30 11.08
N GLU A 697 2.65 -19.97 11.56
CA GLU A 697 2.25 -21.33 11.19
C GLU A 697 1.52 -21.45 9.84
N GLY A 698 1.36 -20.35 9.08
CA GLY A 698 0.84 -20.37 7.71
C GLY A 698 -0.45 -19.57 7.46
N LYS A 699 -0.98 -19.70 6.22
CA LYS A 699 -2.14 -18.95 5.75
C LYS A 699 -3.43 -19.45 6.41
N MET A 700 -4.17 -18.56 7.05
CA MET A 700 -5.50 -18.85 7.60
C MET A 700 -6.53 -18.97 6.47
N SER A 701 -7.42 -19.95 6.57
CA SER A 701 -8.51 -20.14 5.62
C SER A 701 -9.83 -20.39 6.36
N SER A 702 -10.79 -19.52 6.09
CA SER A 702 -12.16 -19.68 6.58
C SER A 702 -12.85 -20.98 6.08
N ARG A 703 -12.39 -21.52 4.94
CA ARG A 703 -12.93 -22.74 4.35
C ARG A 703 -12.45 -24.01 5.05
N THR A 704 -11.31 -23.98 5.75
CA THR A 704 -10.71 -25.15 6.44
C THR A 704 -10.93 -25.18 7.96
N GLY A 705 -11.72 -24.23 8.52
CA GLY A 705 -12.00 -24.15 9.97
C GLY A 705 -10.79 -23.74 10.84
N LYS A 706 -9.64 -23.35 10.26
CA LYS A 706 -8.45 -22.90 10.98
C LYS A 706 -8.33 -21.37 11.00
N ILE A 707 -9.40 -20.69 11.41
CA ILE A 707 -9.35 -19.24 11.63
C ILE A 707 -8.95 -18.99 13.09
N VAL A 708 -8.02 -18.09 13.30
CA VAL A 708 -7.78 -17.51 14.62
C VAL A 708 -8.69 -16.32 14.79
N THR A 709 -9.62 -16.40 15.73
CA THR A 709 -10.49 -15.29 16.10
C THR A 709 -9.70 -14.17 16.77
N GLY A 710 -10.18 -12.93 16.67
CA GLY A 710 -9.57 -11.78 17.34
C GLY A 710 -9.50 -11.98 18.85
N GLU A 711 -10.55 -12.53 19.44
CA GLU A 711 -10.62 -12.86 20.86
C GLU A 711 -9.55 -13.90 21.25
N LYS A 712 -9.44 -14.99 20.48
CA LYS A 712 -8.43 -16.02 20.75
C LYS A 712 -7.01 -15.46 20.70
N LEU A 713 -6.73 -14.54 19.76
CA LEU A 713 -5.42 -13.88 19.71
C LEU A 713 -5.17 -13.06 20.97
N LEU A 714 -6.15 -12.28 21.43
CA LEU A 714 -6.04 -11.50 22.67
C LEU A 714 -5.78 -12.40 23.89
N GLU A 715 -6.50 -13.53 24.02
CA GLU A 715 -6.32 -14.48 25.11
C GLU A 715 -4.96 -15.18 25.05
N MET A 716 -4.45 -15.53 23.87
CA MET A 716 -3.10 -16.09 23.71
C MET A 716 -2.03 -15.10 24.16
N VAL A 717 -2.16 -13.82 23.78
CA VAL A 717 -1.24 -12.75 24.20
C VAL A 717 -1.33 -12.53 25.71
N LYS A 718 -2.54 -12.51 26.26
CA LYS A 718 -2.80 -12.36 27.70
C LYS A 718 -2.19 -13.49 28.53
N ALA A 719 -2.35 -14.75 28.09
CA ALA A 719 -1.73 -15.90 28.73
C ALA A 719 -0.19 -15.78 28.70
N LYS A 720 0.39 -15.37 27.59
CA LYS A 720 1.84 -15.21 27.47
C LYS A 720 2.39 -14.08 28.35
N LEU A 721 1.66 -12.98 28.48
CA LEU A 721 2.00 -11.88 29.40
C LEU A 721 1.94 -12.33 30.84
N LYS A 722 0.93 -13.13 31.21
CA LYS A 722 0.81 -13.69 32.55
C LYS A 722 2.02 -14.53 32.93
N GLU A 723 2.48 -15.44 32.05
CA GLU A 723 3.70 -16.22 32.26
C GLU A 723 4.93 -15.34 32.56
N ARG A 724 5.04 -14.15 31.93
CA ARG A 724 6.16 -13.22 32.11
C ARG A 724 6.05 -12.38 33.38
N LEU A 725 4.85 -11.99 33.78
CA LEU A 725 4.59 -11.12 34.92
C LEU A 725 4.61 -11.90 36.26
N ASP A 726 4.15 -13.16 36.31
CA ASP A 726 4.16 -14.02 37.50
C ASP A 726 5.57 -14.29 38.06
N THR A 727 6.61 -14.05 37.22
CA THR A 727 8.01 -14.21 37.66
C THR A 727 8.58 -13.00 38.42
N THR A 728 7.88 -11.87 38.51
CA THR A 728 8.51 -10.61 38.94
C THR A 728 7.91 -9.87 40.14
N LYS A 729 6.58 -9.84 40.39
CA LYS A 729 5.98 -9.01 41.48
C LYS A 729 4.49 -9.31 41.76
N SER A 730 4.08 -10.51 42.16
CA SER A 730 2.66 -10.82 42.42
C SER A 730 2.04 -10.13 43.65
N ASP A 731 2.85 -9.61 44.59
CA ASP A 731 2.37 -9.14 45.90
C ASP A 731 2.01 -7.66 46.01
N GLN A 732 2.11 -6.89 44.89
CA GLN A 732 1.89 -5.43 44.91
C GLN A 732 0.53 -4.97 44.37
N TYR A 733 -0.28 -5.88 43.82
CA TYR A 733 -1.57 -5.56 43.21
C TYR A 733 -2.70 -6.44 43.76
N THR A 734 -3.92 -5.90 43.77
CA THR A 734 -5.10 -6.75 43.92
C THR A 734 -5.26 -7.64 42.69
N LYS A 735 -6.05 -8.69 42.83
CA LYS A 735 -6.34 -9.61 41.70
C LYS A 735 -7.04 -8.87 40.55
N GLU A 736 -7.93 -7.95 40.86
CA GLU A 736 -8.68 -7.11 39.93
C GLU A 736 -7.75 -6.15 39.19
N GLU A 737 -6.83 -5.48 39.90
CA GLU A 737 -5.84 -4.60 39.32
C GLU A 737 -4.91 -5.35 38.36
N SER A 738 -4.43 -6.54 38.77
CA SER A 738 -3.58 -7.41 37.95
C SER A 738 -4.27 -7.82 36.67
N GLU A 739 -5.55 -8.21 36.75
CA GLU A 739 -6.34 -8.61 35.58
C GLU A 739 -6.57 -7.43 34.62
N LEU A 740 -6.85 -6.24 35.13
CA LEU A 740 -7.01 -5.02 34.34
C LEU A 740 -5.71 -4.62 33.64
N ILE A 741 -4.57 -4.72 34.33
CA ILE A 741 -3.24 -4.44 33.74
C ILE A 741 -2.95 -5.44 32.62
N LEU A 742 -3.19 -6.74 32.85
CA LEU A 742 -3.01 -7.80 31.86
C LEU A 742 -3.86 -7.55 30.62
N GLU A 743 -5.13 -7.20 30.80
CA GLU A 743 -6.05 -6.92 29.69
C GLU A 743 -5.57 -5.73 28.86
N LYS A 744 -5.28 -4.60 29.49
CA LYS A 744 -4.77 -3.38 28.79
C LYS A 744 -3.44 -3.65 28.09
N THR A 745 -2.58 -4.48 28.68
CA THR A 745 -1.28 -4.80 28.09
C THR A 745 -1.42 -5.78 26.93
N ALA A 746 -2.36 -6.72 26.99
CA ALA A 746 -2.65 -7.62 25.86
C ALA A 746 -3.19 -6.86 24.66
N VAL A 747 -4.13 -5.95 24.87
CA VAL A 747 -4.66 -5.08 23.81
C VAL A 747 -3.55 -4.21 23.22
N ALA A 748 -2.68 -3.63 24.07
CA ALA A 748 -1.54 -2.82 23.62
C ALA A 748 -0.57 -3.62 22.76
N ALA A 749 -0.23 -4.84 23.18
CA ALA A 749 0.68 -5.73 22.45
C ALA A 749 0.15 -6.05 21.05
N VAL A 750 -1.14 -6.36 20.94
CA VAL A 750 -1.77 -6.71 19.67
C VAL A 750 -1.87 -5.47 18.78
N LYS A 751 -2.46 -4.38 19.26
CA LYS A 751 -2.65 -3.16 18.47
C LYS A 751 -1.32 -2.57 17.99
N TYR A 752 -0.35 -2.44 18.87
CA TYR A 752 0.95 -1.88 18.50
C TYR A 752 1.67 -2.72 17.44
N SER A 753 1.65 -4.04 17.58
CA SER A 753 2.25 -4.96 16.60
C SER A 753 1.64 -4.81 15.21
N MET A 754 0.35 -4.49 15.14
CA MET A 754 -0.36 -4.22 13.89
C MET A 754 -0.05 -2.82 13.34
N LEU A 755 -0.06 -1.81 14.19
CA LEU A 755 0.02 -0.39 13.80
C LEU A 755 1.43 0.09 13.46
N LYS A 756 2.48 -0.59 13.95
CA LYS A 756 3.87 -0.23 13.62
C LYS A 756 4.28 -0.60 12.19
N VAL A 757 3.51 -1.42 11.50
CA VAL A 757 3.77 -1.81 10.11
C VAL A 757 3.17 -0.79 9.15
N ALA A 758 3.98 -0.32 8.21
CA ALA A 758 3.52 0.64 7.21
C ALA A 758 2.46 0.02 6.27
N LEU A 759 1.35 0.74 6.04
CA LEU A 759 0.33 0.34 5.09
C LEU A 759 0.83 0.50 3.64
N PRO A 760 0.49 -0.42 2.72
CA PRO A 760 -0.37 -1.61 2.84
C PRO A 760 0.41 -2.93 3.03
N ALA A 761 1.55 -2.93 3.72
CA ALA A 761 2.38 -4.12 3.90
C ALA A 761 1.68 -5.22 4.73
N ASP A 762 1.95 -6.49 4.39
CA ASP A 762 1.46 -7.63 5.17
C ASP A 762 2.22 -7.76 6.49
N LEU A 763 1.53 -8.22 7.50
CA LEU A 763 2.06 -8.45 8.84
C LEU A 763 2.12 -9.95 9.15
N VAL A 764 3.27 -10.40 9.63
CA VAL A 764 3.40 -11.69 10.33
C VAL A 764 3.41 -11.37 11.84
N PHE A 765 2.35 -11.77 12.53
CA PHE A 765 2.21 -11.51 13.97
C PHE A 765 3.07 -12.48 14.78
N ASP A 766 4.08 -11.95 15.46
CA ASP A 766 5.00 -12.70 16.31
C ASP A 766 4.61 -12.52 17.78
N LEU A 767 4.09 -13.59 18.39
CA LEU A 767 3.60 -13.59 19.77
C LEU A 767 4.71 -13.22 20.77
N GLU A 768 5.92 -13.77 20.62
CA GLU A 768 7.04 -13.54 21.54
C GLU A 768 7.52 -12.08 21.49
N LYS A 769 7.64 -11.53 20.28
CA LYS A 769 8.04 -10.12 20.11
C LYS A 769 6.96 -9.15 20.58
N SER A 770 5.68 -9.51 20.43
CA SER A 770 4.57 -8.62 20.80
C SER A 770 4.50 -8.35 22.30
N VAL A 771 4.90 -9.30 23.13
CA VAL A 771 4.85 -9.23 24.60
C VAL A 771 6.19 -8.84 25.25
N ASN A 772 7.14 -8.33 24.47
CA ASN A 772 8.46 -7.96 24.98
C ASN A 772 8.41 -6.58 25.67
N PHE A 773 9.05 -6.48 26.86
CA PHE A 773 9.16 -5.25 27.63
C PHE A 773 10.45 -4.43 27.34
N ASP A 774 11.37 -4.96 26.53
CA ASP A 774 12.67 -4.37 26.24
C ASP A 774 12.86 -4.03 24.75
N GLY A 775 11.80 -4.07 23.95
CA GLY A 775 11.89 -3.91 22.51
C GLY A 775 10.76 -3.08 21.91
N ASP A 776 10.66 -3.09 20.60
CA ASP A 776 9.66 -2.37 19.81
C ASP A 776 8.27 -3.03 19.95
N SER A 777 7.59 -2.76 21.07
CA SER A 777 6.30 -3.37 21.46
C SER A 777 5.39 -2.40 22.23
N GLY A 778 4.08 -2.70 22.25
CA GLY A 778 3.10 -1.96 23.06
C GLY A 778 3.41 -1.99 24.57
N PRO A 779 3.71 -3.16 25.16
CA PRO A 779 4.12 -3.26 26.55
C PRO A 779 5.34 -2.41 26.91
N TYR A 780 6.34 -2.28 26.02
CA TYR A 780 7.49 -1.42 26.25
C TYR A 780 7.12 0.07 26.37
N LEU A 781 6.20 0.55 25.56
CA LEU A 781 5.72 1.93 25.64
C LEU A 781 4.91 2.19 26.90
N GLN A 782 4.03 1.22 27.28
CA GLN A 782 3.28 1.31 28.54
C GLN A 782 4.22 1.28 29.76
N TYR A 783 5.24 0.42 29.71
CA TYR A 783 6.26 0.36 30.77
C TYR A 783 7.05 1.68 30.88
N THR A 784 7.39 2.31 29.74
CA THR A 784 8.04 3.63 29.74
C THR A 784 7.15 4.69 30.38
N TYR A 785 5.85 4.69 30.05
CA TYR A 785 4.89 5.59 30.72
C TYR A 785 4.80 5.32 32.24
N ALA A 786 4.62 4.08 32.65
CA ALA A 786 4.54 3.70 34.07
C ALA A 786 5.82 4.09 34.85
N ARG A 787 7.00 3.96 34.20
CA ARG A 787 8.29 4.44 34.73
C ARG A 787 8.28 5.95 34.96
N CYS A 788 7.84 6.72 33.97
CA CYS A 788 7.70 8.19 34.13
C CYS A 788 6.78 8.51 35.31
N ARG A 789 5.61 7.86 35.39
CA ARG A 789 4.66 8.07 36.50
C ARG A 789 5.23 7.71 37.86
N SER A 790 6.03 6.67 37.94
CA SER A 790 6.73 6.29 39.20
C SER A 790 7.73 7.37 39.65
N VAL A 791 8.50 7.94 38.71
CA VAL A 791 9.43 9.04 39.02
C VAL A 791 8.68 10.28 39.51
N LEU A 792 7.59 10.64 38.82
CA LEU A 792 6.79 11.81 39.16
C LEU A 792 6.12 11.67 40.54
N ARG A 793 5.56 10.50 40.87
CA ARG A 793 5.02 10.25 42.23
C ARG A 793 6.09 10.42 43.32
N LYS A 794 7.28 9.87 43.14
CA LYS A 794 8.39 10.03 44.09
C LYS A 794 8.87 11.47 44.19
N ALA A 795 8.81 12.24 43.11
CA ALA A 795 9.12 13.70 43.15
C ALA A 795 8.08 14.45 43.99
N GLU A 796 6.80 14.19 43.80
CA GLU A 796 5.69 14.76 44.58
C GLU A 796 5.82 14.40 46.07
N GLU A 797 6.06 13.12 46.42
CA GLU A 797 6.30 12.64 47.79
C GLU A 797 7.50 13.34 48.45
N SER A 798 8.53 13.66 47.66
CA SER A 798 9.74 14.36 48.12
C SER A 798 9.59 15.90 48.12
N GLY A 799 8.43 16.46 47.73
CA GLY A 799 8.17 17.89 47.68
C GLY A 799 8.96 18.65 46.60
N VAL A 800 9.55 17.95 45.62
CA VAL A 800 10.34 18.55 44.55
C VAL A 800 9.42 19.01 43.42
N LYS A 801 9.36 20.31 43.18
CA LYS A 801 8.58 20.89 42.09
C LYS A 801 9.40 20.90 40.78
N ARG A 802 8.70 20.77 39.65
CA ARG A 802 9.30 20.91 38.33
C ARG A 802 9.68 22.40 38.06
N ALA A 803 10.73 22.63 37.29
CA ALA A 803 11.07 23.95 36.75
C ALA A 803 11.51 23.79 35.28
N SER A 804 11.17 24.78 34.45
CA SER A 804 11.64 24.83 33.05
C SER A 804 12.96 25.57 32.89
N GLU A 805 13.48 26.16 33.97
CA GLU A 805 14.80 26.76 33.90
C GLU A 805 15.84 25.67 33.69
N ALA A 806 16.48 25.71 32.52
CA ALA A 806 17.52 24.76 32.21
C ALA A 806 18.77 25.01 33.06
N PRO A 807 19.49 23.98 33.50
CA PRO A 807 20.84 24.14 34.00
C PRO A 807 21.71 24.78 32.92
N VAL A 808 22.82 25.41 33.32
CA VAL A 808 23.75 26.14 32.44
C VAL A 808 24.25 25.29 31.29
N ASP A 809 24.42 23.96 31.52
CA ASP A 809 24.88 23.01 30.52
C ASP A 809 23.95 21.81 30.48
N LEU A 810 23.29 21.59 29.32
CA LEU A 810 22.50 20.36 29.04
C LEU A 810 23.41 19.27 28.53
N ASN A 811 23.24 18.05 29.07
CA ASN A 811 23.94 16.88 28.52
C ASN A 811 23.32 16.41 27.20
N LYS A 812 23.97 15.48 26.54
CA LYS A 812 23.54 14.95 25.22
C LYS A 812 22.15 14.32 25.27
N GLU A 813 21.84 13.53 26.27
CA GLU A 813 20.57 12.83 26.44
C GLU A 813 19.41 13.81 26.68
N GLU A 814 19.63 14.86 27.47
CA GLU A 814 18.67 15.95 27.71
C GLU A 814 18.38 16.72 26.41
N LYS A 815 19.41 17.07 25.63
CA LYS A 815 19.25 17.72 24.32
C LYS A 815 18.50 16.82 23.31
N ASN A 816 18.77 15.52 23.32
CA ASN A 816 18.08 14.59 22.44
C ASN A 816 16.60 14.47 22.76
N LEU A 817 16.21 14.49 24.04
CA LEU A 817 14.80 14.50 24.42
C LEU A 817 14.12 15.79 23.94
N LEU A 818 14.70 16.95 24.18
CA LEU A 818 14.17 18.23 23.73
C LEU A 818 13.97 18.26 22.21
N ARG A 819 14.95 17.75 21.44
CA ARG A 819 14.87 17.64 19.99
C ARG A 819 13.84 16.64 19.51
N THR A 820 13.40 15.74 20.36
CA THR A 820 12.35 14.78 20.03
C THR A 820 10.97 15.36 20.31
N PHE A 821 10.80 16.16 21.34
CA PHE A 821 9.50 16.68 21.76
C PHE A 821 8.79 17.51 20.66
N TYR A 822 9.46 18.49 20.04
CA TYR A 822 8.83 19.31 19.02
C TYR A 822 8.40 18.52 17.78
N LYS A 823 9.04 17.37 17.52
CA LYS A 823 8.70 16.49 16.38
C LYS A 823 7.39 15.73 16.58
N PHE A 824 6.79 15.78 17.78
CA PHE A 824 5.50 15.10 18.01
C PHE A 824 4.39 15.68 17.14
N GLU A 825 4.29 16.99 17.06
CA GLU A 825 3.35 17.67 16.17
C GLU A 825 3.53 17.24 14.71
N GLU A 826 4.76 17.20 14.25
CA GLU A 826 5.09 16.77 12.88
C GLU A 826 4.69 15.32 12.63
N ALA A 827 4.94 14.43 13.60
CA ALA A 827 4.57 13.02 13.49
C ALA A 827 3.05 12.84 13.43
N VAL A 828 2.28 13.57 14.24
CA VAL A 828 0.81 13.53 14.21
C VAL A 828 0.27 14.09 12.89
N LEU A 829 0.80 15.21 12.43
CA LEU A 829 0.40 15.82 11.17
C LEU A 829 0.73 14.93 9.97
N GLU A 830 1.92 14.34 9.93
CA GLU A 830 2.36 13.43 8.87
C GLU A 830 1.52 12.14 8.87
N ALA A 831 1.18 11.63 10.07
CA ALA A 831 0.26 10.50 10.20
C ALA A 831 -1.13 10.84 9.66
N GLY A 832 -1.65 12.04 9.95
CA GLY A 832 -2.92 12.51 9.42
C GLY A 832 -2.92 12.75 7.91
N LYS A 833 -1.81 13.30 7.36
CA LYS A 833 -1.64 13.50 5.92
C LYS A 833 -1.62 12.22 5.11
N ASN A 834 -0.93 11.20 5.62
CA ASN A 834 -0.69 9.95 4.91
C ASN A 834 -1.53 8.77 5.41
N PHE A 835 -2.43 9.00 6.37
CA PHE A 835 -3.21 7.95 7.03
C PHE A 835 -2.31 6.80 7.53
N SER A 836 -1.22 7.16 8.20
CA SER A 836 -0.11 6.27 8.57
C SER A 836 0.03 6.11 10.09
N PRO A 837 -0.64 5.13 10.71
CA PRO A 837 -0.45 4.81 12.13
C PRO A 837 1.01 4.53 12.51
N SER A 838 1.78 3.92 11.60
CA SER A 838 3.18 3.56 11.83
C SER A 838 4.10 4.76 12.06
N THR A 839 3.73 5.93 11.58
CA THR A 839 4.46 7.18 11.85
C THR A 839 4.42 7.53 13.34
N ILE A 840 3.24 7.44 13.97
CA ILE A 840 3.07 7.68 15.42
C ILE A 840 3.79 6.59 16.22
N ALA A 841 3.62 5.31 15.82
CA ALA A 841 4.26 4.19 16.50
C ALA A 841 5.79 4.31 16.49
N GLY A 842 6.40 4.64 15.35
CA GLY A 842 7.84 4.85 15.21
C GLY A 842 8.35 6.03 16.04
N TYR A 843 7.62 7.14 16.04
CA TYR A 843 7.96 8.29 16.87
C TYR A 843 7.95 7.94 18.38
N LEU A 844 6.91 7.24 18.85
CA LEU A 844 6.81 6.85 20.27
C LEU A 844 7.92 5.89 20.68
N TYR A 845 8.31 4.99 19.79
CA TYR A 845 9.41 4.08 20.05
C TYR A 845 10.74 4.83 20.17
N ASP A 846 11.03 5.76 19.27
CA ASP A 846 12.23 6.62 19.32
C ASP A 846 12.27 7.44 20.64
N LEU A 847 11.16 8.08 21.00
CA LEU A 847 11.05 8.83 22.24
C LEU A 847 11.29 7.94 23.48
N ALA A 848 10.67 6.75 23.51
CA ALA A 848 10.82 5.81 24.61
C ALA A 848 12.26 5.31 24.75
N GLN A 849 12.96 5.02 23.64
CA GLN A 849 14.37 4.63 23.65
C GLN A 849 15.25 5.75 24.23
N LYS A 850 15.05 6.98 23.78
CA LYS A 850 15.82 8.15 24.25
C LYS A 850 15.57 8.41 25.73
N TYR A 851 14.31 8.33 26.18
CA TYR A 851 13.97 8.50 27.58
C TYR A 851 14.57 7.39 28.45
N ASN A 852 14.46 6.12 28.05
CA ASN A 852 15.01 5.01 28.82
C ASN A 852 16.55 5.08 28.90
N LEU A 853 17.22 5.54 27.84
CA LEU A 853 18.66 5.83 27.86
C LEU A 853 19.01 6.97 28.85
N PHE A 854 18.26 8.08 28.80
CA PHE A 854 18.39 9.18 29.74
C PHE A 854 18.20 8.72 31.19
N TYR A 855 17.12 7.95 31.45
CA TYR A 855 16.81 7.41 32.77
C TYR A 855 17.93 6.51 33.32
N SER A 856 18.54 5.69 32.46
CA SER A 856 19.61 4.78 32.86
C SER A 856 20.94 5.47 33.17
N LYS A 857 21.23 6.58 32.47
CA LYS A 857 22.50 7.29 32.59
C LYS A 857 22.49 8.38 33.66
N HIS A 858 21.32 8.96 33.93
CA HIS A 858 21.23 10.16 34.77
C HIS A 858 20.25 9.95 35.92
N SER A 859 20.69 10.26 37.17
CA SER A 859 19.78 10.31 38.30
C SER A 859 18.82 11.49 38.15
N ILE A 860 17.51 11.20 38.12
CA ILE A 860 16.48 12.22 37.98
C ILE A 860 16.20 12.84 39.35
N LEU A 861 16.06 12.00 40.37
CA LEU A 861 15.88 12.44 41.76
C LEU A 861 17.23 12.40 42.48
N GLY A 862 17.91 13.54 42.62
CA GLY A 862 19.20 13.64 43.30
C GLY A 862 19.09 13.38 44.80
N LYS A 863 20.19 12.88 45.43
CA LYS A 863 20.31 12.82 46.86
C LYS A 863 20.59 14.23 47.41
N GLY A 864 19.59 14.91 48.02
CA GLY A 864 19.79 16.23 48.64
C GLY A 864 18.81 17.29 48.13
N LYS A 865 19.05 18.59 48.49
CA LYS A 865 18.20 19.73 48.14
C LYS A 865 17.94 19.81 46.64
N ALA A 866 16.75 20.24 46.27
CA ALA A 866 16.30 20.39 44.86
C ALA A 866 17.27 21.27 44.04
N LEU A 867 18.17 20.62 43.31
CA LEU A 867 19.05 21.27 42.35
C LEU A 867 18.25 21.64 41.09
N PRO A 868 18.60 22.77 40.39
CA PRO A 868 17.96 23.15 39.14
C PRO A 868 17.92 22.00 38.11
N ALA A 869 18.98 21.20 38.02
CA ALA A 869 19.04 20.02 37.14
C ALA A 869 18.00 18.94 37.50
N THR A 870 17.70 18.72 38.80
CA THR A 870 16.66 17.78 39.23
C THR A 870 15.29 18.26 38.81
N GLN A 871 14.98 19.54 39.01
CA GLN A 871 13.69 20.13 38.65
C GLN A 871 13.47 20.11 37.14
N PHE A 872 14.51 20.36 36.33
CA PHE A 872 14.48 20.27 34.89
C PHE A 872 14.29 18.84 34.38
N ARG A 873 14.96 17.84 34.99
CA ARG A 873 14.80 16.42 34.67
C ARG A 873 13.41 15.89 34.98
N ILE A 874 12.78 16.42 36.05
CA ILE A 874 11.36 16.16 36.36
C ILE A 874 10.48 16.73 35.24
N ALA A 875 10.75 17.95 34.74
CA ALA A 875 10.01 18.52 33.62
C ALA A 875 10.16 17.69 32.34
N LEU A 876 11.38 17.24 31.98
CA LEU A 876 11.60 16.34 30.86
C LEU A 876 10.80 15.01 31.03
N THR A 877 10.76 14.45 32.23
CA THR A 877 9.99 13.23 32.53
C THR A 877 8.50 13.45 32.40
N GLN A 878 7.99 14.59 32.86
CA GLN A 878 6.58 14.96 32.76
C GLN A 878 6.18 15.09 31.27
N THR A 879 6.94 15.84 30.47
CA THR A 879 6.67 16.02 29.05
C THR A 879 6.72 14.67 28.30
N THR A 880 7.71 13.84 28.60
CA THR A 880 7.77 12.46 28.04
C THR A 880 6.51 11.67 28.38
N SER A 881 6.07 11.70 29.65
CA SER A 881 4.85 11.01 30.10
C SER A 881 3.61 11.49 29.36
N GLU A 882 3.46 12.79 29.16
CA GLU A 882 2.33 13.41 28.48
C GLU A 882 2.30 13.03 26.99
N ILE A 883 3.45 13.10 26.30
CA ILE A 883 3.58 12.73 24.89
C ILE A 883 3.30 11.23 24.70
N VAL A 884 3.88 10.37 25.54
CA VAL A 884 3.66 8.91 25.44
C VAL A 884 2.19 8.58 25.68
N LYS A 885 1.55 9.21 26.71
CA LYS A 885 0.11 9.03 26.97
C LYS A 885 -0.75 9.44 25.77
N LYS A 886 -0.49 10.62 25.23
CA LYS A 886 -1.22 11.15 24.07
C LYS A 886 -1.01 10.28 22.83
N GLY A 887 0.23 9.91 22.55
CA GLY A 887 0.54 9.06 21.38
C GLY A 887 -0.06 7.65 21.50
N LEU A 888 -0.05 7.03 22.69
CA LEU A 888 -0.74 5.77 22.92
C LEU A 888 -2.25 5.90 22.73
N TRP A 889 -2.84 7.00 23.22
CA TRP A 889 -4.25 7.29 22.99
C TRP A 889 -4.58 7.41 21.49
N LEU A 890 -3.71 8.08 20.70
CA LEU A 890 -3.86 8.16 19.25
C LEU A 890 -3.84 6.79 18.58
N LEU A 891 -3.03 5.86 19.09
CA LEU A 891 -2.99 4.48 18.62
C LEU A 891 -4.16 3.61 19.16
N GLY A 892 -5.10 4.19 19.91
CA GLY A 892 -6.19 3.45 20.54
C GLY A 892 -5.70 2.52 21.66
N ILE A 893 -4.57 2.83 22.29
CA ILE A 893 -3.95 2.04 23.35
C ILE A 893 -4.10 2.78 24.67
N GLU A 894 -4.61 2.10 25.70
CA GLU A 894 -4.70 2.63 27.03
C GLU A 894 -3.37 2.55 27.78
N THR A 895 -3.10 3.53 28.62
CA THR A 895 -1.94 3.55 29.53
C THR A 895 -2.23 2.78 30.82
N VAL A 896 -1.16 2.33 31.48
CA VAL A 896 -1.19 1.74 32.83
C VAL A 896 -0.31 2.58 33.75
N GLU A 897 -0.86 2.99 34.89
CA GLU A 897 -0.17 3.89 35.84
C GLU A 897 0.97 3.20 36.61
N LYS A 898 0.91 1.89 36.68
CA LYS A 898 1.87 1.01 37.36
C LYS A 898 2.03 -0.27 36.56
N MET A 899 3.23 -0.84 36.56
CA MET A 899 3.55 -2.06 35.81
C MET A 899 4.72 -2.80 36.46
#